data_196b366f194036108cd6774e083dba0f
#
_entry.id   196b366f194036108cd6774e083dba0f
#
_cell.length_a   1.000
_cell.length_b   1.000
_cell.length_c   1.000
_cell.angle_alpha   90.00
_cell.angle_beta   90.00
_cell.angle_gamma   90.00
#
_symmetry.space_group_name_H-M   'P 1'
#
loop_
_entity.id
_entity.type
_entity.pdbx_description
1 polymer ?
#
loop_
_entity_poly.entity_id
_entity_poly.type
_entity_poly.pdbx_seq_one_letter_code
_entity_poly.pdbx_strand_id
1 'polypeptide(L)'
;MGIKIALAGNPNAGKTTLFNALTGSNQFVGNWPGVTVEKKEGKLKGHKDVIITDLPGIYSLSPYTLEEVVARNYLIQERPDAILNIIDGTNLERNLYLTTQLVELGIPVVVAINMMDIVRKNGDQIRIDQLAKELGCKVVEISALKGTGIDEAAKEAMKAAESKVPMVPQHKFGGCVEHAIAHIEEACLHDQPEEQQRWYAIKIFERDDKVLEQLNIPEATKKHVEQDIDAAEKEMDDDAESIITNERYLYIASIIKDCLKKKKTGMTTSDKIDKIVTNRWLGLPIFAVIMFLVYYISMVTVGSAATDWANDGLFGDGWHLLGIGTSSYNDAADEYGDTNAIIDGYVAYLDEQGVDTAELESYIDAEADTFDGEAAKDLIMNYENEYNADFSYDIEDEETLEVTTETASMDDLTTAAEEFAKGEPDPADYGVWVPGIPVLIEKGLDAVNCVDWLKGLILDGIVAGVGAVLGFVPQMLVLFILLAILEACGYMARIAFVMDRIFRKFGLSGKSFIPILVGTGCGIPGIMASRTIENERDRRMTVMTTTFIPCGAKQPFIAMIAGAIFGGSAWIATGAYFLGMAAIVVSGIILKKTKMFAGDPAPFVMELPAYHMPTVGNVLRSMWERGWSFIKKAGTIITLSTIFVWFTSFFGWVAGSFGMLTEDQMSHSILAYIGKGICWIFAPLGWGDWQATVAAVTGLVAKENIVATMGILYGGGDGVYSNLAAAFTGVAGMSFLIFNLLCAPCFAAMGAIKREMNNTKWFWFAIGYECGFAYVIALIVNQLGNLFTGQLMTAGNGVVNIISLIVAFALIIAMIYLLVRPYKESNKLGVKVKA
;
A
#
# COMPACT_ATOMS: atom_id res chain seq x y z
N MET A 1 -53.56 4.22 -6.46
CA MET A 1 -52.12 4.37 -6.15
C MET A 1 -51.35 4.07 -7.42
N GLY A 2 -50.36 4.87 -7.77
CA GLY A 2 -49.56 4.60 -8.96
C GLY A 2 -48.68 3.37 -8.73
N ILE A 3 -48.41 2.58 -9.78
CA ILE A 3 -47.54 1.41 -9.76
C ILE A 3 -46.09 1.85 -9.58
N LYS A 4 -45.40 1.22 -8.64
CA LYS A 4 -43.96 1.46 -8.42
C LYS A 4 -43.12 0.26 -8.89
N ILE A 5 -42.23 0.47 -9.84
CA ILE A 5 -41.30 -0.55 -10.34
C ILE A 5 -39.89 -0.19 -9.98
N ALA A 6 -39.18 -1.09 -9.32
CA ALA A 6 -37.74 -0.94 -9.06
C ALA A 6 -36.94 -1.46 -10.25
N LEU A 7 -35.96 -0.68 -10.74
CA LEU A 7 -34.99 -1.13 -11.73
C LEU A 7 -33.73 -1.56 -11.00
N ALA A 8 -33.44 -2.85 -10.98
CA ALA A 8 -32.30 -3.47 -10.36
C ALA A 8 -31.34 -4.04 -11.42
N GLY A 9 -30.07 -4.22 -11.04
CA GLY A 9 -29.08 -4.87 -11.90
C GLY A 9 -27.65 -4.57 -11.50
N ASN A 10 -26.74 -5.39 -11.98
CA ASN A 10 -25.32 -5.26 -11.70
C ASN A 10 -24.75 -3.97 -12.33
N PRO A 11 -23.65 -3.43 -11.78
CA PRO A 11 -22.88 -2.40 -12.45
C PRO A 11 -22.52 -2.83 -13.89
N ASN A 12 -22.61 -1.91 -14.84
CA ASN A 12 -22.33 -2.13 -16.27
C ASN A 12 -23.29 -3.07 -17.03
N ALA A 13 -24.33 -3.60 -16.42
CA ALA A 13 -25.36 -4.38 -17.14
C ALA A 13 -26.19 -3.54 -18.13
N GLY A 14 -26.03 -2.22 -18.17
CA GLY A 14 -26.77 -1.31 -19.05
C GLY A 14 -27.98 -0.66 -18.40
N LYS A 15 -28.07 -0.66 -17.07
CA LYS A 15 -29.21 -0.18 -16.26
C LYS A 15 -29.55 1.28 -16.56
N THR A 16 -28.57 2.21 -16.55
CA THR A 16 -28.79 3.62 -16.86
C THR A 16 -29.30 3.84 -18.28
N THR A 17 -28.79 3.07 -19.24
CA THR A 17 -29.29 3.12 -20.63
C THR A 17 -30.75 2.69 -20.73
N LEU A 18 -31.11 1.61 -20.05
CA LEU A 18 -32.49 1.14 -19.99
C LEU A 18 -33.41 2.14 -19.27
N PHE A 19 -32.99 2.69 -18.13
CA PHE A 19 -33.75 3.70 -17.40
C PHE A 19 -34.05 4.94 -18.26
N ASN A 20 -33.03 5.46 -18.95
CA ASN A 20 -33.20 6.60 -19.86
C ASN A 20 -34.12 6.29 -21.04
N ALA A 21 -34.05 5.06 -21.57
CA ALA A 21 -34.95 4.63 -22.66
C ALA A 21 -36.40 4.53 -22.19
N LEU A 22 -36.65 4.02 -20.98
CA LEU A 22 -37.98 3.86 -20.38
C LEU A 22 -38.62 5.19 -19.95
N THR A 23 -37.85 6.11 -19.37
CA THR A 23 -38.36 7.35 -18.73
C THR A 23 -38.22 8.60 -19.60
N GLY A 24 -37.22 8.65 -20.49
CA GLY A 24 -36.95 9.83 -21.33
C GLY A 24 -36.48 11.02 -20.49
N SER A 25 -37.04 12.23 -20.79
CA SER A 25 -36.69 13.48 -20.10
C SER A 25 -37.40 13.70 -18.76
N ASN A 26 -38.36 12.84 -18.39
CA ASN A 26 -39.17 12.98 -17.18
C ASN A 26 -38.52 12.29 -15.99
N GLN A 27 -37.38 12.77 -15.56
CA GLN A 27 -36.60 12.20 -14.46
C GLN A 27 -36.49 13.19 -13.31
N PHE A 28 -36.53 12.69 -12.09
CA PHE A 28 -36.18 13.39 -10.86
C PHE A 28 -34.90 12.80 -10.33
N VAL A 29 -33.95 13.67 -10.05
CA VAL A 29 -32.63 13.28 -9.50
C VAL A 29 -32.47 13.94 -8.14
N GLY A 30 -32.12 13.15 -7.14
CA GLY A 30 -31.88 13.59 -5.76
C GLY A 30 -30.94 12.62 -5.07
N ASN A 31 -30.82 12.70 -3.76
CA ASN A 31 -30.06 11.71 -2.97
C ASN A 31 -31.03 10.84 -2.17
N TRP A 32 -30.60 9.61 -1.90
CA TRP A 32 -31.32 8.76 -0.96
C TRP A 32 -31.26 9.37 0.46
N PRO A 33 -32.34 9.26 1.25
CA PRO A 33 -32.38 9.85 2.59
C PRO A 33 -31.21 9.43 3.48
N GLY A 34 -30.49 10.41 4.01
CA GLY A 34 -29.40 10.19 4.97
C GLY A 34 -28.06 9.71 4.38
N VAL A 35 -27.93 9.60 3.06
CA VAL A 35 -26.70 9.13 2.38
C VAL A 35 -26.40 9.97 1.14
N THR A 36 -25.15 9.90 0.66
CA THR A 36 -24.67 10.62 -0.54
C THR A 36 -24.92 9.85 -1.86
N VAL A 37 -25.67 8.76 -1.81
CA VAL A 37 -25.99 7.94 -2.98
C VAL A 37 -27.11 8.60 -3.79
N GLU A 38 -26.90 8.70 -5.10
CA GLU A 38 -27.86 9.34 -6.02
C GLU A 38 -29.14 8.50 -6.20
N LYS A 39 -30.32 9.13 -6.08
CA LYS A 39 -31.64 8.53 -6.33
C LYS A 39 -32.21 9.08 -7.62
N LYS A 40 -32.62 8.21 -8.55
CA LYS A 40 -33.26 8.58 -9.79
C LYS A 40 -34.66 7.95 -9.85
N GLU A 41 -35.66 8.76 -10.10
CA GLU A 41 -37.05 8.32 -10.35
C GLU A 41 -37.57 8.93 -11.64
N GLY A 42 -38.37 8.20 -12.35
CA GLY A 42 -38.92 8.69 -13.59
C GLY A 42 -40.27 8.04 -13.89
N LYS A 43 -41.11 8.74 -14.63
CA LYS A 43 -42.39 8.19 -15.12
C LYS A 43 -42.19 7.40 -16.40
N LEU A 44 -42.79 6.23 -16.49
CA LEU A 44 -42.73 5.41 -17.69
C LEU A 44 -43.37 6.14 -18.86
N LYS A 45 -42.72 6.13 -20.03
CA LYS A 45 -43.24 6.69 -21.27
C LYS A 45 -44.61 6.07 -21.61
N GLY A 46 -45.60 6.89 -21.89
CA GLY A 46 -46.96 6.45 -22.20
C GLY A 46 -47.83 6.07 -21.00
N HIS A 47 -47.27 5.94 -19.78
CA HIS A 47 -47.97 5.55 -18.56
C HIS A 47 -47.61 6.45 -17.40
N LYS A 48 -48.42 7.53 -17.21
CA LYS A 48 -48.14 8.57 -16.20
C LYS A 48 -48.30 8.09 -14.75
N ASP A 49 -48.99 6.98 -14.54
CA ASP A 49 -49.27 6.40 -13.23
C ASP A 49 -48.24 5.36 -12.81
N VAL A 50 -47.26 5.08 -13.66
CA VAL A 50 -46.17 4.12 -13.38
C VAL A 50 -44.86 4.89 -13.12
N ILE A 51 -44.30 4.68 -11.93
CA ILE A 51 -43.04 5.27 -11.50
C ILE A 51 -41.95 4.19 -11.52
N ILE A 52 -40.84 4.48 -12.18
CA ILE A 52 -39.64 3.63 -12.17
C ILE A 52 -38.62 4.28 -11.27
N THR A 53 -38.11 3.55 -10.27
CA THR A 53 -37.03 3.94 -9.39
C THR A 53 -35.76 3.21 -9.78
N ASP A 54 -34.70 3.94 -10.17
CA ASP A 54 -33.38 3.39 -10.50
C ASP A 54 -32.61 3.10 -9.21
N LEU A 55 -32.40 1.84 -8.90
CA LEU A 55 -31.57 1.45 -7.76
C LEU A 55 -30.09 1.61 -8.10
N PRO A 56 -29.21 1.82 -7.12
CA PRO A 56 -27.77 1.74 -7.35
C PRO A 56 -27.36 0.43 -8.02
N GLY A 57 -26.28 0.43 -8.80
CA GLY A 57 -25.73 -0.80 -9.35
C GLY A 57 -25.09 -1.63 -8.25
N ILE A 58 -25.63 -2.82 -8.00
CA ILE A 58 -25.20 -3.70 -6.91
C ILE A 58 -24.91 -5.10 -7.41
N TYR A 59 -24.05 -5.82 -6.68
CA TYR A 59 -23.76 -7.22 -6.98
C TYR A 59 -24.51 -8.18 -6.06
N SER A 60 -24.88 -7.71 -4.87
CA SER A 60 -25.63 -8.49 -3.89
C SER A 60 -26.53 -7.58 -3.04
N LEU A 61 -27.43 -8.18 -2.26
CA LEU A 61 -28.23 -7.51 -1.22
C LEU A 61 -27.58 -7.60 0.16
N SER A 62 -26.29 -7.90 0.23
CA SER A 62 -25.51 -7.94 1.47
C SER A 62 -25.18 -6.51 1.93
N PRO A 63 -25.05 -6.25 3.25
CA PRO A 63 -24.89 -4.89 3.78
C PRO A 63 -23.43 -4.37 3.77
N TYR A 64 -22.67 -4.68 2.72
CA TYR A 64 -21.24 -4.35 2.67
C TYR A 64 -20.93 -2.96 2.12
N THR A 65 -21.68 -2.49 1.12
CA THR A 65 -21.53 -1.16 0.53
C THR A 65 -22.73 -0.27 0.85
N LEU A 66 -22.54 1.05 0.80
CA LEU A 66 -23.66 1.99 1.01
C LEU A 66 -24.74 1.82 -0.05
N GLU A 67 -24.35 1.54 -1.29
CA GLU A 67 -25.23 1.28 -2.42
C GLU A 67 -26.08 0.03 -2.19
N GLU A 68 -25.49 -1.07 -1.70
CA GLU A 68 -26.19 -2.31 -1.36
C GLU A 68 -27.15 -2.12 -0.20
N VAL A 69 -26.73 -1.39 0.84
CA VAL A 69 -27.61 -1.05 1.98
C VAL A 69 -28.81 -0.24 1.54
N VAL A 70 -28.62 0.75 0.66
CA VAL A 70 -29.70 1.60 0.12
C VAL A 70 -30.68 0.78 -0.70
N ALA A 71 -30.19 -0.02 -1.65
CA ALA A 71 -31.02 -0.86 -2.49
C ALA A 71 -31.81 -1.88 -1.66
N ARG A 72 -31.16 -2.56 -0.72
CA ARG A 72 -31.78 -3.50 0.21
C ARG A 72 -32.88 -2.86 1.03
N ASN A 73 -32.60 -1.71 1.68
CA ASN A 73 -33.59 -1.02 2.51
C ASN A 73 -34.80 -0.58 1.71
N TYR A 74 -34.60 -0.11 0.48
CA TYR A 74 -35.72 0.24 -0.42
C TYR A 74 -36.57 -0.97 -0.75
N LEU A 75 -35.97 -2.08 -1.15
CA LEU A 75 -36.67 -3.29 -1.51
C LEU A 75 -37.47 -3.92 -0.35
N ILE A 76 -36.92 -3.85 0.88
CA ILE A 76 -37.56 -4.43 2.06
C ILE A 76 -38.62 -3.49 2.66
N GLN A 77 -38.30 -2.19 2.81
CA GLN A 77 -39.17 -1.23 3.52
C GLN A 77 -40.25 -0.60 2.63
N GLU A 78 -39.84 -0.16 1.42
CA GLU A 78 -40.75 0.49 0.47
C GLU A 78 -41.55 -0.53 -0.36
N ARG A 79 -41.04 -1.74 -0.51
CA ARG A 79 -41.65 -2.86 -1.26
C ARG A 79 -42.33 -2.41 -2.56
N PRO A 80 -41.55 -2.21 -3.65
CA PRO A 80 -42.15 -1.88 -4.94
C PRO A 80 -43.09 -2.99 -5.43
N ASP A 81 -44.06 -2.64 -6.29
CA ASP A 81 -45.05 -3.59 -6.82
C ASP A 81 -44.43 -4.65 -7.75
N ALA A 82 -43.29 -4.33 -8.39
CA ALA A 82 -42.47 -5.28 -9.15
C ALA A 82 -41.02 -4.83 -9.26
N ILE A 83 -40.13 -5.77 -9.58
CA ILE A 83 -38.72 -5.53 -9.86
C ILE A 83 -38.42 -5.85 -11.33
N LEU A 84 -37.90 -4.90 -12.08
CA LEU A 84 -37.30 -5.13 -13.39
C LEU A 84 -35.80 -5.29 -13.22
N ASN A 85 -35.32 -6.53 -13.30
CA ASN A 85 -33.89 -6.84 -13.11
C ASN A 85 -33.19 -6.94 -14.47
N ILE A 86 -32.25 -6.04 -14.74
CA ILE A 86 -31.46 -6.09 -15.97
C ILE A 86 -30.19 -6.89 -15.75
N ILE A 87 -29.95 -7.87 -16.61
CA ILE A 87 -28.76 -8.73 -16.56
C ILE A 87 -27.98 -8.68 -17.88
N ASP A 88 -26.67 -8.82 -17.79
CA ASP A 88 -25.79 -8.91 -18.96
C ASP A 88 -25.76 -10.35 -19.49
N GLY A 89 -26.29 -10.55 -20.69
CA GLY A 89 -26.33 -11.85 -21.35
C GLY A 89 -24.97 -12.44 -21.71
N THR A 90 -23.91 -11.62 -21.74
CA THR A 90 -22.55 -12.08 -21.99
C THR A 90 -21.92 -12.67 -20.73
N ASN A 91 -22.45 -12.32 -19.53
CA ASN A 91 -21.96 -12.71 -18.20
C ASN A 91 -23.12 -13.16 -17.29
N LEU A 92 -23.85 -14.18 -17.72
CA LEU A 92 -25.05 -14.67 -17.02
C LEU A 92 -24.76 -15.11 -15.58
N GLU A 93 -23.67 -15.85 -15.36
CA GLU A 93 -23.33 -16.44 -14.06
C GLU A 93 -23.32 -15.41 -12.94
N ARG A 94 -22.65 -14.31 -13.18
CA ARG A 94 -22.55 -13.22 -12.22
C ARG A 94 -23.86 -12.51 -11.97
N ASN A 95 -24.57 -12.22 -13.05
CA ASN A 95 -25.79 -11.42 -12.95
C ASN A 95 -26.90 -12.22 -12.29
N LEU A 96 -26.90 -13.54 -12.43
CA LEU A 96 -27.85 -14.43 -11.79
C LEU A 96 -27.68 -14.47 -10.26
N TYR A 97 -26.51 -14.15 -9.71
CA TYR A 97 -26.30 -14.10 -8.26
C TYR A 97 -27.19 -13.05 -7.58
N LEU A 98 -27.26 -11.84 -8.13
CA LEU A 98 -28.22 -10.83 -7.66
C LEU A 98 -29.67 -11.26 -7.96
N THR A 99 -29.89 -11.85 -9.12
CA THR A 99 -31.23 -12.31 -9.52
C THR A 99 -31.80 -13.32 -8.51
N THR A 100 -31.00 -14.29 -8.06
CA THR A 100 -31.45 -15.27 -7.04
C THR A 100 -31.89 -14.59 -5.74
N GLN A 101 -31.15 -13.60 -5.29
CA GLN A 101 -31.48 -12.84 -4.07
C GLN A 101 -32.72 -11.97 -4.23
N LEU A 102 -32.95 -11.39 -5.43
CA LEU A 102 -34.17 -10.62 -5.74
C LEU A 102 -35.44 -11.50 -5.76
N VAL A 103 -35.28 -12.71 -6.26
CA VAL A 103 -36.38 -13.70 -6.29
C VAL A 103 -36.74 -14.16 -4.86
N GLU A 104 -35.74 -14.29 -3.97
CA GLU A 104 -35.93 -14.66 -2.57
C GLU A 104 -36.78 -13.64 -1.78
N LEU A 105 -36.86 -12.37 -2.22
CA LEU A 105 -37.64 -11.32 -1.52
C LEU A 105 -39.16 -11.47 -1.63
N GLY A 106 -39.65 -12.38 -2.48
CA GLY A 106 -41.10 -12.58 -2.69
C GLY A 106 -41.79 -11.45 -3.48
N ILE A 107 -41.05 -10.49 -4.03
CA ILE A 107 -41.57 -9.44 -4.90
C ILE A 107 -41.57 -9.95 -6.34
N PRO A 108 -42.64 -9.67 -7.17
CA PRO A 108 -42.65 -10.07 -8.56
C PRO A 108 -41.42 -9.55 -9.33
N VAL A 109 -40.64 -10.45 -9.94
CA VAL A 109 -39.44 -10.12 -10.71
C VAL A 109 -39.64 -10.41 -12.18
N VAL A 110 -39.23 -9.47 -13.03
CA VAL A 110 -39.08 -9.68 -14.48
C VAL A 110 -37.60 -9.49 -14.82
N VAL A 111 -37.02 -10.47 -15.51
CA VAL A 111 -35.59 -10.43 -15.89
C VAL A 111 -35.50 -9.96 -17.34
N ALA A 112 -34.73 -8.89 -17.56
CA ALA A 112 -34.40 -8.35 -18.87
C ALA A 112 -32.95 -8.69 -19.24
N ILE A 113 -32.71 -9.64 -20.15
CA ILE A 113 -31.38 -10.02 -20.60
C ILE A 113 -30.92 -9.02 -21.66
N ASN A 114 -29.95 -8.22 -21.30
CA ASN A 114 -29.38 -7.21 -22.18
C ASN A 114 -28.18 -7.76 -22.99
N MET A 115 -27.74 -7.00 -23.99
CA MET A 115 -26.59 -7.35 -24.86
C MET A 115 -26.83 -8.61 -25.70
N MET A 116 -28.09 -8.98 -25.97
CA MET A 116 -28.43 -10.15 -26.78
C MET A 116 -27.90 -10.08 -28.23
N ASP A 117 -27.68 -8.89 -28.75
CA ASP A 117 -26.98 -8.68 -30.02
C ASP A 117 -25.52 -9.15 -30.00
N ILE A 118 -24.80 -8.95 -28.86
CA ILE A 118 -23.45 -9.43 -28.67
C ILE A 118 -23.44 -10.95 -28.48
N VAL A 119 -24.36 -11.50 -27.67
CA VAL A 119 -24.49 -12.94 -27.45
C VAL A 119 -24.70 -13.67 -28.80
N ARG A 120 -25.63 -13.16 -29.63
CA ARG A 120 -25.89 -13.72 -30.97
C ARG A 120 -24.69 -13.58 -31.91
N LYS A 121 -23.97 -12.44 -31.86
CA LYS A 121 -22.74 -12.22 -32.65
C LYS A 121 -21.64 -13.22 -32.29
N ASN A 122 -21.49 -13.57 -31.00
CA ASN A 122 -20.56 -14.58 -30.53
C ASN A 122 -20.99 -16.00 -30.92
N GLY A 123 -22.24 -16.18 -31.34
CA GLY A 123 -22.84 -17.46 -31.73
C GLY A 123 -23.29 -18.31 -30.55
N ASP A 124 -23.36 -17.72 -29.36
CA ASP A 124 -23.90 -18.36 -28.17
C ASP A 124 -25.42 -18.33 -28.19
N GLN A 125 -26.06 -19.30 -27.55
CA GLN A 125 -27.53 -19.42 -27.47
C GLN A 125 -27.95 -19.54 -26.01
N ILE A 126 -28.84 -18.65 -25.60
CA ILE A 126 -29.49 -18.69 -24.28
C ILE A 126 -30.89 -19.21 -24.49
N ARG A 127 -31.27 -20.27 -23.79
CA ARG A 127 -32.64 -20.83 -23.80
C ARG A 127 -33.50 -20.07 -22.82
N ILE A 128 -34.19 -19.02 -23.32
CA ILE A 128 -34.99 -18.11 -22.50
C ILE A 128 -36.11 -18.83 -21.75
N ASP A 129 -36.86 -19.73 -22.42
CA ASP A 129 -37.94 -20.47 -21.80
C ASP A 129 -37.48 -21.39 -20.67
N GLN A 130 -36.29 -22.01 -20.82
CA GLN A 130 -35.71 -22.85 -19.79
C GLN A 130 -35.27 -21.99 -18.62
N LEU A 131 -34.58 -20.87 -18.90
CA LEU A 131 -34.15 -19.94 -17.87
C LEU A 131 -35.33 -19.36 -17.08
N ALA A 132 -36.42 -19.01 -17.75
CA ALA A 132 -37.65 -18.54 -17.12
C ALA A 132 -38.25 -19.60 -16.18
N LYS A 133 -38.21 -20.87 -16.59
CA LYS A 133 -38.69 -21.99 -15.79
C LYS A 133 -37.84 -22.22 -14.55
N GLU A 134 -36.52 -22.22 -14.71
CA GLU A 134 -35.57 -22.44 -13.59
C GLU A 134 -35.61 -21.30 -12.57
N LEU A 135 -35.72 -20.05 -13.01
CA LEU A 135 -35.84 -18.89 -12.13
C LEU A 135 -37.26 -18.69 -11.57
N GLY A 136 -38.28 -19.32 -12.17
CA GLY A 136 -39.67 -19.14 -11.81
C GLY A 136 -40.23 -17.76 -12.19
N CYS A 137 -39.59 -16.98 -13.07
CA CYS A 137 -39.99 -15.63 -13.42
C CYS A 137 -40.03 -15.39 -14.94
N LYS A 138 -40.66 -14.30 -15.35
CA LYS A 138 -40.67 -13.93 -16.76
C LYS A 138 -39.30 -13.40 -17.19
N VAL A 139 -38.78 -13.89 -18.30
CA VAL A 139 -37.51 -13.46 -18.90
C VAL A 139 -37.76 -12.87 -20.27
N VAL A 140 -37.18 -11.71 -20.58
CA VAL A 140 -37.32 -10.97 -21.83
C VAL A 140 -35.94 -10.63 -22.39
N GLU A 141 -35.78 -10.82 -23.71
CA GLU A 141 -34.56 -10.43 -24.41
C GLU A 141 -34.56 -8.93 -24.75
N ILE A 142 -33.51 -8.21 -24.44
CA ILE A 142 -33.38 -6.80 -24.79
C ILE A 142 -32.02 -6.46 -25.39
N SER A 143 -31.94 -5.35 -26.10
CA SER A 143 -30.72 -4.62 -26.35
C SER A 143 -30.98 -3.13 -26.05
N ALA A 144 -30.58 -2.71 -24.87
CA ALA A 144 -30.82 -1.35 -24.38
C ALA A 144 -30.18 -0.29 -25.31
N LEU A 145 -29.01 -0.61 -25.89
CA LEU A 145 -28.31 0.29 -26.83
C LEU A 145 -29.09 0.42 -28.18
N LYS A 146 -29.68 -0.66 -28.69
CA LYS A 146 -30.40 -0.66 -29.94
C LYS A 146 -31.90 -0.35 -29.77
N GLY A 147 -32.38 -0.26 -28.56
CA GLY A 147 -33.80 0.00 -28.25
C GLY A 147 -34.74 -1.17 -28.51
N THR A 148 -34.24 -2.40 -28.71
CA THR A 148 -35.06 -3.58 -28.98
C THR A 148 -35.51 -4.28 -27.71
N GLY A 149 -36.78 -4.74 -27.62
CA GLY A 149 -37.34 -5.50 -26.51
C GLY A 149 -37.68 -4.67 -25.26
N ILE A 150 -37.39 -3.35 -25.25
CA ILE A 150 -37.59 -2.48 -24.07
C ILE A 150 -39.11 -2.34 -23.74
N ASP A 151 -39.93 -2.12 -24.73
CA ASP A 151 -41.40 -1.99 -24.54
C ASP A 151 -42.05 -3.29 -24.04
N GLU A 152 -41.50 -4.43 -24.46
CA GLU A 152 -41.95 -5.75 -23.99
C GLU A 152 -41.58 -5.94 -22.52
N ALA A 153 -40.31 -5.61 -22.13
CA ALA A 153 -39.89 -5.68 -20.76
C ALA A 153 -40.71 -4.77 -19.83
N ALA A 154 -41.05 -3.56 -20.29
CA ALA A 154 -41.89 -2.64 -19.56
C ALA A 154 -43.32 -3.20 -19.38
N LYS A 155 -43.92 -3.75 -20.45
CA LYS A 155 -45.27 -4.37 -20.40
C LYS A 155 -45.32 -5.56 -19.44
N GLU A 156 -44.33 -6.44 -19.50
CA GLU A 156 -44.28 -7.61 -18.62
C GLU A 156 -44.03 -7.18 -17.15
N ALA A 157 -43.20 -6.15 -16.89
CA ALA A 157 -43.02 -5.60 -15.55
C ALA A 157 -44.31 -4.97 -14.99
N MET A 158 -45.12 -4.26 -15.82
CA MET A 158 -46.42 -3.74 -15.42
C MET A 158 -47.41 -4.87 -15.11
N LYS A 159 -47.50 -5.90 -15.97
CA LYS A 159 -48.35 -7.06 -15.72
C LYS A 159 -47.98 -7.78 -14.42
N ALA A 160 -46.68 -7.93 -14.15
CA ALA A 160 -46.18 -8.51 -12.90
C ALA A 160 -46.61 -7.67 -11.68
N ALA A 161 -46.49 -6.34 -11.77
CA ALA A 161 -46.94 -5.41 -10.74
C ALA A 161 -48.45 -5.44 -10.49
N GLU A 162 -49.24 -5.55 -11.56
CA GLU A 162 -50.71 -5.62 -11.49
C GLU A 162 -51.21 -6.95 -10.92
N SER A 163 -50.51 -8.05 -11.23
CA SER A 163 -50.92 -9.39 -10.78
C SER A 163 -50.78 -9.59 -9.27
N LYS A 164 -49.84 -8.91 -8.65
CA LYS A 164 -49.47 -9.01 -7.20
C LYS A 164 -49.31 -10.45 -6.71
N VAL A 165 -48.95 -11.37 -7.62
CA VAL A 165 -48.69 -12.76 -7.26
C VAL A 165 -47.29 -12.83 -6.63
N PRO A 166 -47.16 -13.27 -5.36
CA PRO A 166 -45.85 -13.39 -4.72
C PRO A 166 -44.95 -14.35 -5.49
N MET A 167 -43.66 -14.02 -5.49
CA MET A 167 -42.68 -14.87 -6.10
C MET A 167 -42.26 -15.97 -5.13
N VAL A 168 -42.23 -17.21 -5.61
CA VAL A 168 -41.71 -18.35 -4.82
C VAL A 168 -40.39 -18.81 -5.41
N PRO A 169 -39.27 -18.74 -4.64
CA PRO A 169 -38.01 -19.23 -5.12
C PRO A 169 -38.04 -20.72 -5.49
N GLN A 170 -37.53 -21.08 -6.66
CA GLN A 170 -37.50 -22.46 -7.13
C GLN A 170 -36.26 -23.23 -6.66
N HIS A 171 -35.24 -22.54 -6.15
CA HIS A 171 -34.00 -23.17 -5.72
C HIS A 171 -34.10 -23.78 -4.34
N LYS A 172 -33.39 -24.92 -4.16
CA LYS A 172 -33.14 -25.56 -2.88
C LYS A 172 -31.65 -25.69 -2.70
N PHE A 173 -31.20 -25.47 -1.47
CA PHE A 173 -29.79 -25.62 -1.09
C PHE A 173 -29.45 -27.09 -0.76
N GLY A 174 -28.19 -27.38 -0.47
CA GLY A 174 -27.74 -28.70 -0.04
C GLY A 174 -28.48 -29.18 1.22
N GLY A 175 -28.56 -30.50 1.42
CA GLY A 175 -29.45 -31.12 2.39
C GLY A 175 -29.35 -30.60 3.83
N CYS A 176 -28.12 -30.42 4.39
CA CYS A 176 -27.91 -29.89 5.75
C CYS A 176 -28.30 -28.41 5.86
N VAL A 177 -28.02 -27.61 4.82
CA VAL A 177 -28.35 -26.18 4.77
C VAL A 177 -29.85 -25.98 4.65
N GLU A 178 -30.51 -26.71 3.75
CA GLU A 178 -31.96 -26.63 3.56
C GLU A 178 -32.71 -27.06 4.83
N HIS A 179 -32.23 -28.10 5.52
CA HIS A 179 -32.78 -28.54 6.79
C HIS A 179 -32.69 -27.45 7.87
N ALA A 180 -31.53 -26.81 8.01
CA ALA A 180 -31.34 -25.71 8.95
C ALA A 180 -32.26 -24.50 8.62
N ILE A 181 -32.38 -24.13 7.32
CA ILE A 181 -33.26 -23.06 6.88
C ILE A 181 -34.74 -23.38 7.19
N ALA A 182 -35.19 -24.60 6.92
CA ALA A 182 -36.55 -25.00 7.24
C ALA A 182 -36.87 -24.97 8.73
N HIS A 183 -35.93 -25.40 9.59
CA HIS A 183 -36.04 -25.28 11.04
C HIS A 183 -36.11 -23.80 11.50
N ILE A 184 -35.34 -22.91 10.85
CA ILE A 184 -35.38 -21.47 11.16
C ILE A 184 -36.72 -20.88 10.78
N GLU A 185 -37.27 -21.24 9.61
CA GLU A 185 -38.62 -20.82 9.16
C GLU A 185 -39.66 -21.21 10.20
N GLU A 186 -39.66 -22.49 10.60
CA GLU A 186 -40.61 -23.02 11.58
C GLU A 186 -40.44 -22.44 12.99
N ALA A 187 -39.22 -22.23 13.44
CA ALA A 187 -38.93 -21.77 14.82
C ALA A 187 -39.07 -20.26 15.04
N CYS A 188 -38.87 -19.43 14.00
CA CYS A 188 -38.68 -17.98 14.18
C CYS A 188 -39.64 -17.11 13.37
N LEU A 189 -40.34 -17.61 12.33
CA LEU A 189 -40.88 -16.75 11.27
C LEU A 189 -42.38 -16.90 11.07
N HIS A 190 -43.09 -17.55 12.00
CA HIS A 190 -44.57 -17.70 11.88
C HIS A 190 -45.33 -16.39 11.78
N ASP A 191 -44.81 -15.31 12.35
CA ASP A 191 -45.45 -13.97 12.31
C ASP A 191 -45.15 -13.21 11.01
N GLN A 192 -44.26 -13.75 10.15
CA GLN A 192 -43.90 -13.10 8.89
C GLN A 192 -44.74 -13.64 7.73
N PRO A 193 -45.03 -12.81 6.67
CA PRO A 193 -45.68 -13.28 5.47
C PRO A 193 -44.94 -14.47 4.84
N GLU A 194 -45.67 -15.50 4.39
CA GLU A 194 -45.12 -16.74 3.86
C GLU A 194 -44.08 -16.50 2.76
N GLU A 195 -44.35 -15.51 1.88
CA GLU A 195 -43.46 -15.14 0.79
C GLU A 195 -42.11 -14.50 1.23
N GLN A 196 -41.98 -14.09 2.52
CA GLN A 196 -40.78 -13.50 3.06
C GLN A 196 -40.02 -14.43 3.99
N GLN A 197 -40.64 -15.49 4.48
CA GLN A 197 -40.04 -16.38 5.49
C GLN A 197 -38.73 -16.95 5.02
N ARG A 198 -38.62 -17.39 3.77
CA ARG A 198 -37.38 -17.94 3.23
C ARG A 198 -36.23 -16.93 3.21
N TRP A 199 -36.50 -15.69 2.79
CA TRP A 199 -35.46 -14.64 2.78
C TRP A 199 -35.00 -14.34 4.21
N TYR A 200 -35.92 -14.21 5.16
CA TYR A 200 -35.56 -14.00 6.55
C TYR A 200 -34.80 -15.18 7.13
N ALA A 201 -35.20 -16.41 6.83
CA ALA A 201 -34.52 -17.61 7.29
C ALA A 201 -33.06 -17.69 6.80
N ILE A 202 -32.84 -17.40 5.51
CA ILE A 202 -31.49 -17.31 4.93
C ILE A 202 -30.68 -16.24 5.65
N LYS A 203 -31.25 -15.06 5.93
CA LYS A 203 -30.56 -13.98 6.63
C LYS A 203 -30.28 -14.27 8.11
N ILE A 204 -31.14 -15.03 8.77
CA ILE A 204 -30.90 -15.54 10.12
C ILE A 204 -29.76 -16.58 10.09
N PHE A 205 -29.76 -17.49 9.09
CA PHE A 205 -28.66 -18.43 8.89
C PHE A 205 -27.32 -17.72 8.65
N GLU A 206 -27.31 -16.67 7.81
CA GLU A 206 -26.14 -15.81 7.57
C GLU A 206 -25.80 -14.94 8.81
N ARG A 207 -26.59 -14.96 9.89
CA ARG A 207 -26.45 -14.14 11.11
C ARG A 207 -26.43 -12.63 10.82
N ASP A 208 -27.28 -12.14 9.89
CA ASP A 208 -27.35 -10.73 9.51
C ASP A 208 -27.86 -9.87 10.68
N ASP A 209 -26.97 -9.08 11.29
CA ASP A 209 -27.26 -8.26 12.48
C ASP A 209 -28.45 -7.33 12.30
N LYS A 210 -28.61 -6.71 11.12
CA LYS A 210 -29.72 -5.76 10.86
C LYS A 210 -31.08 -6.44 10.78
N VAL A 211 -31.12 -7.66 10.30
CA VAL A 211 -32.33 -8.47 10.29
C VAL A 211 -32.66 -8.98 11.67
N LEU A 212 -31.64 -9.42 12.41
CA LEU A 212 -31.79 -9.87 13.79
C LEU A 212 -32.26 -8.76 14.74
N GLU A 213 -31.86 -7.49 14.50
CA GLU A 213 -32.38 -6.33 15.24
C GLU A 213 -33.86 -6.04 14.96
N GLN A 214 -34.35 -6.37 13.78
CA GLN A 214 -35.76 -6.14 13.39
C GLN A 214 -36.69 -7.25 13.90
N LEU A 215 -36.16 -8.45 14.10
CA LEU A 215 -36.89 -9.61 14.54
C LEU A 215 -36.79 -9.81 16.06
N ASN A 216 -37.92 -9.79 16.78
CA ASN A 216 -37.96 -10.08 18.23
C ASN A 216 -37.92 -11.58 18.50
N ILE A 217 -36.79 -12.24 18.23
CA ILE A 217 -36.63 -13.67 18.43
C ILE A 217 -36.28 -13.95 19.91
N PRO A 218 -37.01 -14.85 20.60
CA PRO A 218 -36.70 -15.24 21.99
C PRO A 218 -35.31 -15.85 22.12
N GLU A 219 -34.60 -15.60 23.23
CA GLU A 219 -33.23 -16.08 23.46
C GLU A 219 -33.11 -17.63 23.45
N ALA A 220 -34.17 -18.34 23.90
CA ALA A 220 -34.20 -19.81 23.84
C ALA A 220 -34.21 -20.30 22.39
N THR A 221 -35.00 -19.67 21.52
CA THR A 221 -35.11 -19.99 20.10
C THR A 221 -33.82 -19.66 19.37
N LYS A 222 -33.20 -18.51 19.68
CA LYS A 222 -31.89 -18.14 19.11
C LYS A 222 -30.83 -19.20 19.40
N LYS A 223 -30.82 -19.71 20.63
CA LYS A 223 -29.86 -20.75 21.02
C LYS A 223 -30.08 -22.07 20.29
N HIS A 224 -31.32 -22.42 20.02
CA HIS A 224 -31.66 -23.61 19.25
C HIS A 224 -31.24 -23.49 17.78
N VAL A 225 -31.62 -22.40 17.17
CA VAL A 225 -31.24 -22.09 15.77
C VAL A 225 -29.72 -22.01 15.61
N GLU A 226 -28.99 -21.45 16.58
CA GLU A 226 -27.52 -21.40 16.57
C GLU A 226 -26.89 -22.81 16.54
N GLN A 227 -27.51 -23.80 17.20
CA GLN A 227 -27.01 -25.17 17.16
C GLN A 227 -27.15 -25.80 15.78
N ASP A 228 -28.22 -25.48 15.04
CA ASP A 228 -28.45 -25.96 13.69
C ASP A 228 -27.46 -25.32 12.70
N ILE A 229 -27.16 -24.02 12.88
CA ILE A 229 -26.18 -23.29 12.07
C ILE A 229 -24.76 -23.83 12.36
N ASP A 230 -24.39 -23.97 13.64
CA ASP A 230 -23.08 -24.51 14.05
C ASP A 230 -22.90 -25.95 13.50
N ALA A 231 -23.97 -26.77 13.43
CA ALA A 231 -23.92 -28.11 12.85
C ALA A 231 -23.65 -28.08 11.34
N ALA A 232 -24.31 -27.18 10.61
CA ALA A 232 -24.11 -27.00 9.17
C ALA A 232 -22.70 -26.46 8.86
N GLU A 233 -22.20 -25.50 9.63
CA GLU A 233 -20.85 -24.95 9.49
C GLU A 233 -19.79 -26.04 9.71
N LYS A 234 -20.00 -26.90 10.69
CA LYS A 234 -19.09 -28.02 10.99
C LYS A 234 -19.09 -29.07 9.89
N GLU A 235 -20.26 -29.37 9.31
CA GLU A 235 -20.38 -30.34 8.21
C GLU A 235 -19.75 -29.84 6.91
N MET A 236 -19.93 -28.55 6.62
CA MET A 236 -19.43 -27.92 5.39
C MET A 236 -18.00 -27.36 5.51
N ASP A 237 -17.41 -27.33 6.73
CA ASP A 237 -16.07 -26.78 7.04
C ASP A 237 -15.90 -25.32 6.54
N ASP A 238 -16.98 -24.52 6.66
CA ASP A 238 -16.96 -23.11 6.25
C ASP A 238 -17.95 -22.26 7.09
N ASP A 239 -17.84 -20.93 7.05
CA ASP A 239 -18.78 -20.04 7.73
C ASP A 239 -20.15 -19.97 7.03
N ALA A 240 -21.22 -19.66 7.76
CA ALA A 240 -22.60 -19.66 7.27
C ALA A 240 -22.82 -18.79 6.04
N GLU A 241 -22.18 -17.63 5.96
CA GLU A 241 -22.31 -16.72 4.81
C GLU A 241 -21.60 -17.29 3.57
N SER A 242 -20.42 -17.85 3.73
CA SER A 242 -19.69 -18.53 2.66
C SER A 242 -20.44 -19.76 2.15
N ILE A 243 -21.06 -20.52 3.05
CA ILE A 243 -21.89 -21.67 2.70
C ILE A 243 -23.04 -21.24 1.78
N ILE A 244 -23.85 -20.26 2.18
CA ILE A 244 -24.97 -19.74 1.37
C ILE A 244 -24.49 -19.19 0.03
N THR A 245 -23.37 -18.48 0.02
CA THR A 245 -22.77 -17.97 -1.20
C THR A 245 -22.38 -19.09 -2.16
N ASN A 246 -21.72 -20.13 -1.65
CA ASN A 246 -21.33 -21.30 -2.44
C ASN A 246 -22.53 -22.07 -2.97
N GLU A 247 -23.54 -22.28 -2.16
CA GLU A 247 -24.79 -22.97 -2.56
C GLU A 247 -25.52 -22.19 -3.68
N ARG A 248 -25.57 -20.85 -3.62
CA ARG A 248 -26.12 -20.03 -4.72
C ARG A 248 -25.32 -20.21 -6.01
N TYR A 249 -23.99 -20.25 -5.93
CA TYR A 249 -23.17 -20.49 -7.12
C TYR A 249 -23.33 -21.90 -7.69
N LEU A 250 -23.48 -22.91 -6.86
CA LEU A 250 -23.79 -24.28 -7.31
C LEU A 250 -25.14 -24.33 -8.06
N TYR A 251 -26.16 -23.67 -7.54
CA TYR A 251 -27.44 -23.53 -8.20
C TYR A 251 -27.32 -22.80 -9.53
N ILE A 252 -26.65 -21.65 -9.59
CA ILE A 252 -26.42 -20.87 -10.80
C ILE A 252 -25.67 -21.69 -11.84
N ALA A 253 -24.63 -22.41 -11.44
CA ALA A 253 -23.87 -23.30 -12.33
C ALA A 253 -24.75 -24.38 -12.96
N SER A 254 -25.72 -24.93 -12.21
CA SER A 254 -26.71 -25.87 -12.75
C SER A 254 -27.60 -25.23 -13.81
N ILE A 255 -28.13 -24.03 -13.54
CA ILE A 255 -28.94 -23.26 -14.51
C ILE A 255 -28.15 -22.99 -15.79
N ILE A 256 -26.92 -22.53 -15.67
CA ILE A 256 -26.09 -22.18 -16.84
C ILE A 256 -25.84 -23.41 -17.70
N LYS A 257 -25.55 -24.55 -17.08
CA LYS A 257 -25.33 -25.80 -17.79
C LYS A 257 -26.52 -26.17 -18.67
N ASP A 258 -27.73 -25.94 -18.18
CA ASP A 258 -28.95 -26.32 -18.86
C ASP A 258 -29.47 -25.25 -19.85
N CYS A 259 -29.23 -23.97 -19.55
CA CYS A 259 -29.77 -22.85 -20.31
C CYS A 259 -28.81 -22.25 -21.35
N LEU A 260 -27.50 -22.34 -21.17
CA LEU A 260 -26.52 -21.69 -22.04
C LEU A 260 -25.79 -22.71 -22.94
N LYS A 261 -25.95 -22.59 -24.24
CA LYS A 261 -25.12 -23.32 -25.23
C LYS A 261 -24.07 -22.40 -25.82
N LYS A 262 -22.83 -22.56 -25.39
CA LYS A 262 -21.68 -21.87 -25.99
C LYS A 262 -21.28 -22.57 -27.30
N LYS A 263 -21.07 -21.81 -28.38
CA LYS A 263 -20.62 -22.33 -29.67
C LYS A 263 -19.21 -22.93 -29.59
N LYS A 264 -18.36 -22.40 -28.73
CA LYS A 264 -17.03 -22.94 -28.46
C LYS A 264 -17.08 -23.78 -27.19
N THR A 265 -17.06 -25.11 -27.35
CA THR A 265 -17.09 -26.12 -26.26
C THR A 265 -15.73 -26.40 -25.62
N GLY A 266 -14.68 -25.63 -25.95
CA GLY A 266 -13.34 -25.76 -25.36
C GLY A 266 -13.06 -24.71 -24.28
N MET A 267 -12.24 -25.05 -23.30
CA MET A 267 -11.71 -24.07 -22.34
C MET A 267 -11.09 -22.89 -23.11
N THR A 268 -11.49 -21.66 -22.75
CA THR A 268 -10.88 -20.48 -23.34
C THR A 268 -9.39 -20.41 -22.98
N THR A 269 -8.62 -19.60 -23.68
CA THR A 269 -7.22 -19.40 -23.31
C THR A 269 -7.10 -18.83 -21.89
N SER A 270 -8.03 -17.94 -21.49
CA SER A 270 -8.13 -17.43 -20.12
C SER A 270 -8.36 -18.54 -19.10
N ASP A 271 -9.29 -19.46 -19.33
CA ASP A 271 -9.58 -20.57 -18.41
C ASP A 271 -8.37 -21.51 -18.24
N LYS A 272 -7.60 -21.71 -19.31
CA LYS A 272 -6.37 -22.54 -19.26
C LYS A 272 -5.30 -21.87 -18.42
N ILE A 273 -5.10 -20.57 -18.59
CA ILE A 273 -4.15 -19.79 -17.80
C ILE A 273 -4.61 -19.75 -16.33
N ASP A 274 -5.91 -19.53 -16.09
CA ASP A 274 -6.48 -19.47 -14.75
C ASP A 274 -6.28 -20.78 -13.98
N LYS A 275 -6.46 -21.94 -14.64
CA LYS A 275 -6.20 -23.25 -14.02
C LYS A 275 -4.78 -23.39 -13.47
N ILE A 276 -3.79 -22.69 -14.04
CA ILE A 276 -2.39 -22.69 -13.60
C ILE A 276 -2.18 -21.59 -12.56
N VAL A 277 -2.59 -20.37 -12.86
CA VAL A 277 -2.31 -19.17 -12.06
C VAL A 277 -3.10 -19.15 -10.75
N THR A 278 -4.35 -19.66 -10.74
CA THR A 278 -5.17 -19.77 -9.54
C THR A 278 -4.98 -21.09 -8.78
N ASN A 279 -4.06 -21.94 -9.24
CA ASN A 279 -3.74 -23.17 -8.56
C ASN A 279 -3.17 -22.89 -7.16
N ARG A 280 -3.66 -23.60 -6.16
CA ARG A 280 -3.30 -23.44 -4.74
C ARG A 280 -1.79 -23.50 -4.47
N TRP A 281 -1.05 -24.35 -5.20
CA TRP A 281 0.38 -24.60 -5.00
C TRP A 281 1.25 -23.81 -5.99
N LEU A 282 0.79 -23.65 -7.24
CA LEU A 282 1.54 -22.96 -8.29
C LEU A 282 1.31 -21.46 -8.33
N GLY A 283 0.15 -20.99 -7.91
CA GLY A 283 -0.22 -19.57 -7.95
C GLY A 283 0.74 -18.68 -7.18
N LEU A 284 1.15 -19.09 -6.00
CA LEU A 284 2.04 -18.31 -5.13
C LEU A 284 3.49 -18.25 -5.65
N PRO A 285 4.14 -19.34 -6.09
CA PRO A 285 5.43 -19.28 -6.78
C PRO A 285 5.41 -18.46 -8.06
N ILE A 286 4.39 -18.62 -8.93
CA ILE A 286 4.27 -17.83 -10.17
C ILE A 286 4.16 -16.34 -9.84
N PHE A 287 3.37 -16.01 -8.83
CA PHE A 287 3.27 -14.65 -8.35
C PHE A 287 4.61 -14.10 -7.86
N ALA A 288 5.35 -14.87 -7.05
CA ALA A 288 6.67 -14.47 -6.57
C ALA A 288 7.64 -14.16 -7.74
N VAL A 289 7.64 -14.99 -8.78
CA VAL A 289 8.47 -14.77 -9.97
C VAL A 289 8.04 -13.51 -10.73
N ILE A 290 6.74 -13.30 -10.96
CA ILE A 290 6.26 -12.11 -11.67
C ILE A 290 6.60 -10.84 -10.90
N MET A 291 6.42 -10.84 -9.57
CA MET A 291 6.75 -9.68 -8.77
C MET A 291 8.25 -9.43 -8.67
N PHE A 292 9.04 -10.51 -8.58
CA PHE A 292 10.49 -10.39 -8.68
C PHE A 292 10.91 -9.70 -9.98
N LEU A 293 10.35 -10.09 -11.12
CA LEU A 293 10.62 -9.44 -12.41
C LEU A 293 10.20 -7.98 -12.43
N VAL A 294 9.02 -7.65 -11.86
CA VAL A 294 8.55 -6.26 -11.76
C VAL A 294 9.52 -5.40 -10.95
N TYR A 295 9.93 -5.90 -9.79
CA TYR A 295 10.86 -5.16 -8.93
C TYR A 295 12.27 -5.12 -9.51
N TYR A 296 12.75 -6.20 -10.10
CA TYR A 296 14.05 -6.22 -10.76
C TYR A 296 14.14 -5.17 -11.87
N ILE A 297 13.10 -5.08 -12.71
CA ILE A 297 13.07 -4.07 -13.78
C ILE A 297 12.93 -2.64 -13.22
N SER A 298 12.12 -2.44 -12.18
CA SER A 298 11.85 -1.10 -11.69
C SER A 298 12.86 -0.58 -10.66
N MET A 299 13.57 -1.47 -9.93
CA MET A 299 14.45 -1.08 -8.84
C MET A 299 15.92 -1.34 -9.10
N VAL A 300 16.26 -2.34 -9.96
CA VAL A 300 17.64 -2.76 -10.15
C VAL A 300 18.17 -2.43 -11.55
N THR A 301 17.30 -2.33 -12.57
CA THR A 301 17.76 -2.08 -13.94
C THR A 301 17.26 -0.74 -14.49
N VAL A 302 16.14 -0.76 -15.24
CA VAL A 302 15.62 0.42 -15.95
C VAL A 302 15.25 1.55 -14.99
N GLY A 303 14.67 1.21 -13.86
CA GLY A 303 14.24 2.24 -12.89
C GLY A 303 15.41 2.85 -12.15
N SER A 304 16.41 2.07 -11.73
CA SER A 304 17.66 2.55 -11.13
C SER A 304 18.38 3.48 -12.10
N ALA A 305 18.78 3.00 -13.28
CA ALA A 305 19.49 3.83 -14.27
C ALA A 305 18.78 5.15 -14.62
N ALA A 306 17.44 5.16 -14.61
CA ALA A 306 16.68 6.39 -14.82
C ALA A 306 16.68 7.31 -13.60
N THR A 307 16.78 6.75 -12.40
CA THR A 307 16.87 7.50 -11.13
C THR A 307 18.27 8.08 -10.95
N ASP A 308 19.32 7.31 -11.22
CA ASP A 308 20.70 7.74 -11.16
C ASP A 308 20.93 8.91 -12.15
N TRP A 309 20.43 8.77 -13.38
CA TRP A 309 20.45 9.90 -14.32
C TRP A 309 19.68 11.14 -13.79
N ALA A 310 18.59 10.96 -13.05
CA ALA A 310 17.83 12.08 -12.51
C ALA A 310 18.53 12.72 -11.30
N ASN A 311 19.11 11.90 -10.41
CA ASN A 311 19.80 12.38 -9.20
C ASN A 311 21.13 13.04 -9.57
N ASP A 312 22.02 12.32 -10.25
CA ASP A 312 23.38 12.75 -10.50
C ASP A 312 23.44 13.72 -11.71
N GLY A 313 22.61 13.46 -12.72
CA GLY A 313 22.56 14.30 -13.91
C GLY A 313 21.69 15.54 -13.74
N LEU A 314 20.38 15.38 -13.54
CA LEU A 314 19.42 16.49 -13.57
C LEU A 314 19.46 17.34 -12.29
N PHE A 315 19.55 16.68 -11.13
CA PHE A 315 19.55 17.29 -9.79
C PHE A 315 20.90 17.25 -9.10
N GLY A 316 21.93 16.67 -9.71
CA GLY A 316 23.33 16.72 -9.32
C GLY A 316 24.15 17.61 -10.23
N ASP A 317 25.35 17.21 -10.56
CA ASP A 317 26.35 18.04 -11.27
C ASP A 317 26.05 18.20 -12.75
N GLY A 318 25.47 17.17 -13.39
CA GLY A 318 25.13 17.21 -14.81
C GLY A 318 25.23 15.85 -15.51
N TRP A 319 25.11 15.85 -16.82
CA TRP A 319 25.21 14.63 -17.62
C TRP A 319 25.75 14.89 -19.03
N HIS A 320 26.33 13.85 -19.62
CA HIS A 320 26.71 13.89 -21.02
C HIS A 320 25.51 13.65 -21.92
N LEU A 321 25.35 14.49 -22.94
CA LEU A 321 24.23 14.41 -23.87
C LEU A 321 24.19 13.05 -24.58
N LEU A 322 23.06 12.34 -24.47
CA LEU A 322 22.87 10.96 -24.98
C LEU A 322 23.80 9.90 -24.35
N GLY A 323 24.43 10.20 -23.23
CA GLY A 323 25.38 9.29 -22.57
C GLY A 323 26.72 9.13 -23.29
N ILE A 324 27.01 10.01 -24.27
CA ILE A 324 28.28 9.91 -25.03
C ILE A 324 29.39 10.52 -24.18
N GLY A 325 30.35 9.71 -23.80
CA GLY A 325 31.50 10.10 -22.94
C GLY A 325 31.31 9.79 -21.45
N THR A 326 30.11 9.44 -20.98
CA THR A 326 29.87 9.15 -19.56
C THR A 326 30.76 8.06 -18.99
N SER A 327 30.95 6.95 -19.72
CA SER A 327 31.82 5.86 -19.23
C SER A 327 33.27 6.30 -19.10
N SER A 328 33.78 7.03 -20.10
CA SER A 328 35.17 7.51 -20.07
C SER A 328 35.42 8.60 -19.01
N TYR A 329 34.40 9.40 -18.74
CA TYR A 329 34.45 10.39 -17.63
C TYR A 329 34.38 9.68 -16.27
N ASN A 330 33.46 8.73 -16.08
CA ASN A 330 33.36 7.98 -14.83
C ASN A 330 34.64 7.21 -14.55
N ASP A 331 35.19 6.51 -15.56
CA ASP A 331 36.46 5.81 -15.41
C ASP A 331 37.61 6.78 -14.96
N ALA A 332 37.62 8.01 -15.48
CA ALA A 332 38.62 9.00 -15.09
C ALA A 332 38.34 9.63 -13.71
N ALA A 333 37.07 9.82 -13.37
CA ALA A 333 36.67 10.34 -12.05
C ALA A 333 36.95 9.29 -10.94
N ASP A 334 36.66 8.01 -11.20
CA ASP A 334 36.97 6.91 -10.28
C ASP A 334 38.50 6.82 -10.08
N GLU A 335 39.30 6.90 -11.15
CA GLU A 335 40.77 6.91 -11.08
C GLU A 335 41.31 8.12 -10.27
N TYR A 336 40.67 9.28 -10.40
CA TYR A 336 41.02 10.47 -9.60
C TYR A 336 40.61 10.32 -8.13
N GLY A 337 39.46 9.69 -7.85
CA GLY A 337 39.00 9.33 -6.50
C GLY A 337 39.98 8.37 -5.78
N ASP A 338 40.42 7.30 -6.48
CA ASP A 338 41.46 6.40 -5.97
C ASP A 338 42.77 7.12 -5.72
N THR A 339 43.12 8.07 -6.60
CA THR A 339 44.28 8.91 -6.43
C THR A 339 44.24 9.73 -5.14
N ASN A 340 43.11 10.36 -4.84
CA ASN A 340 42.90 11.11 -3.60
C ASN A 340 43.01 10.21 -2.37
N ALA A 341 42.35 9.03 -2.40
CA ALA A 341 42.40 8.07 -1.30
C ALA A 341 43.84 7.60 -0.99
N ILE A 342 44.65 7.37 -2.04
CA ILE A 342 46.09 7.04 -1.85
C ILE A 342 46.86 8.18 -1.18
N ILE A 343 46.64 9.44 -1.62
CA ILE A 343 47.29 10.61 -1.06
C ILE A 343 46.91 10.83 0.40
N ASP A 344 45.63 10.74 0.72
CA ASP A 344 45.11 10.84 2.09
C ASP A 344 45.67 9.74 3.01
N GLY A 345 45.75 8.49 2.49
CA GLY A 345 46.41 7.40 3.20
C GLY A 345 47.89 7.66 3.47
N TYR A 346 48.58 8.33 2.53
CA TYR A 346 49.95 8.71 2.73
C TYR A 346 50.13 9.84 3.78
N VAL A 347 49.21 10.82 3.76
CA VAL A 347 49.19 11.88 4.81
C VAL A 347 48.99 11.25 6.18
N ALA A 348 48.00 10.34 6.32
CA ALA A 348 47.79 9.61 7.57
C ALA A 348 49.01 8.80 8.01
N TYR A 349 49.73 8.15 7.07
CA TYR A 349 50.97 7.46 7.35
C TYR A 349 52.06 8.42 7.84
N LEU A 350 52.22 9.60 7.23
CA LEU A 350 53.19 10.62 7.65
C LEU A 350 52.87 11.14 9.07
N ASP A 351 51.63 11.37 9.40
CA ASP A 351 51.17 11.77 10.72
C ASP A 351 51.50 10.70 11.78
N GLU A 352 51.35 9.43 11.48
CA GLU A 352 51.75 8.32 12.35
C GLU A 352 53.29 8.32 12.60
N GLN A 353 54.08 8.79 11.63
CA GLN A 353 55.52 8.94 11.79
C GLN A 353 55.91 10.23 12.55
N GLY A 354 54.90 11.10 12.84
CA GLY A 354 55.13 12.36 13.56
C GLY A 354 55.69 13.49 12.69
N VAL A 355 55.43 13.43 11.37
CA VAL A 355 55.79 14.50 10.42
C VAL A 355 54.71 15.58 10.49
N ASP A 356 55.10 16.84 10.33
CA ASP A 356 54.16 17.96 10.23
C ASP A 356 53.59 18.01 8.80
N THR A 357 52.34 17.62 8.63
CA THR A 357 51.65 17.51 7.34
C THR A 357 50.78 18.74 6.99
N ALA A 358 50.69 19.73 7.89
CA ALA A 358 49.82 20.89 7.75
C ALA A 358 50.00 21.68 6.42
N GLU A 359 51.23 21.72 5.89
CA GLU A 359 51.52 22.38 4.61
C GLU A 359 51.01 21.54 3.43
N LEU A 360 51.19 20.20 3.50
CA LEU A 360 50.67 19.28 2.48
C LEU A 360 49.15 19.25 2.48
N GLU A 361 48.53 19.14 3.65
CA GLU A 361 47.07 19.21 3.77
C GLU A 361 46.50 20.48 3.17
N SER A 362 47.13 21.62 3.34
CA SER A 362 46.70 22.91 2.75
C SER A 362 46.77 22.95 1.22
N TYR A 363 47.64 22.12 0.60
CA TYR A 363 47.78 22.04 -0.86
C TYR A 363 46.86 20.99 -1.50
N ILE A 364 46.41 19.96 -0.74
CA ILE A 364 45.48 18.93 -1.22
C ILE A 364 44.03 19.27 -0.93
N ASP A 365 43.74 20.18 -0.02
CA ASP A 365 42.38 20.60 0.31
C ASP A 365 41.79 21.43 -0.84
N ALA A 366 40.88 20.82 -1.60
CA ALA A 366 40.21 21.44 -2.74
C ALA A 366 39.39 22.70 -2.39
N GLU A 367 39.03 22.88 -1.10
CA GLU A 367 38.26 24.04 -0.62
C GLU A 367 39.14 25.19 -0.14
N ALA A 368 40.44 24.93 0.05
CA ALA A 368 41.37 25.93 0.54
C ALA A 368 41.84 26.90 -0.58
N ASP A 369 41.93 28.19 -0.25
CA ASP A 369 42.53 29.18 -1.14
C ASP A 369 43.97 28.85 -1.56
N THR A 370 44.58 27.89 -0.89
CA THR A 370 45.97 27.44 -1.05
C THR A 370 46.11 26.16 -1.88
N PHE A 371 45.03 25.62 -2.39
CA PHE A 371 45.02 24.42 -3.24
C PHE A 371 46.00 24.55 -4.40
N ASP A 372 46.97 23.63 -4.48
CA ASP A 372 48.01 23.60 -5.55
C ASP A 372 48.51 22.16 -5.75
N GLY A 373 47.96 21.44 -6.75
CA GLY A 373 48.34 20.05 -7.01
C GLY A 373 49.80 19.84 -7.43
N GLU A 374 50.45 20.83 -8.09
CA GLU A 374 51.88 20.74 -8.41
C GLU A 374 52.77 20.93 -7.14
N ALA A 375 52.35 21.82 -6.24
CA ALA A 375 53.02 22.00 -4.95
C ALA A 375 52.86 20.77 -4.04
N ALA A 376 51.65 20.17 -4.01
CA ALA A 376 51.37 18.94 -3.29
C ALA A 376 52.26 17.78 -3.79
N LYS A 377 52.35 17.59 -5.10
CA LYS A 377 53.22 16.59 -5.74
C LYS A 377 54.67 16.78 -5.36
N ASP A 378 55.21 18.02 -5.47
CA ASP A 378 56.60 18.32 -5.13
C ASP A 378 56.89 18.03 -3.65
N LEU A 379 55.96 18.29 -2.74
CA LEU A 379 56.04 17.98 -1.33
C LEU A 379 56.00 16.46 -1.05
N ILE A 380 55.09 15.73 -1.69
CA ILE A 380 55.00 14.27 -1.60
C ILE A 380 56.31 13.61 -2.05
N MET A 381 56.83 14.02 -3.19
CA MET A 381 58.12 13.53 -3.72
C MET A 381 59.30 13.83 -2.79
N ASN A 382 59.26 14.94 -2.03
CA ASN A 382 60.25 15.23 -1.02
C ASN A 382 60.16 14.31 0.19
N TYR A 383 58.94 14.04 0.69
CA TYR A 383 58.72 13.13 1.80
C TYR A 383 59.02 11.67 1.45
N GLU A 384 58.74 11.23 0.21
CA GLU A 384 59.05 9.87 -0.28
C GLU A 384 60.53 9.51 -0.10
N ASN A 385 61.44 10.46 -0.27
CA ASN A 385 62.87 10.21 -0.10
C ASN A 385 63.28 9.86 1.37
N GLU A 386 62.46 10.24 2.35
CA GLU A 386 62.75 10.08 3.76
C GLU A 386 61.83 9.03 4.43
N TYR A 387 60.58 8.89 3.92
CA TYR A 387 59.56 8.00 4.43
C TYR A 387 59.06 7.07 3.31
N ASN A 388 59.82 6.01 3.09
CA ASN A 388 59.65 5.09 1.97
C ASN A 388 59.22 3.69 2.49
N ALA A 389 57.95 3.50 2.77
CA ALA A 389 57.41 2.20 3.13
C ALA A 389 55.96 2.08 2.56
N ASP A 390 55.53 0.85 2.26
CA ASP A 390 54.13 0.61 1.89
C ASP A 390 53.22 1.03 3.03
N PHE A 391 52.10 1.67 2.67
CA PHE A 391 51.10 2.17 3.61
C PHE A 391 49.72 1.69 3.23
N SER A 392 48.79 1.73 4.16
CA SER A 392 47.37 1.40 3.94
C SER A 392 46.55 2.65 3.71
N TYR A 393 45.59 2.55 2.82
CA TYR A 393 44.60 3.58 2.53
C TYR A 393 43.19 2.98 2.46
N ASP A 394 42.22 3.80 2.73
CA ASP A 394 40.85 3.38 2.81
C ASP A 394 40.07 3.91 1.58
N ILE A 395 39.29 3.03 0.95
CA ILE A 395 38.36 3.38 -0.13
C ILE A 395 36.95 3.25 0.43
N GLU A 396 36.18 4.31 0.39
CA GLU A 396 34.75 4.33 0.80
C GLU A 396 33.82 4.21 -0.41
N ASP A 397 32.89 3.25 -0.36
CA ASP A 397 31.80 3.14 -1.34
C ASP A 397 30.73 4.19 -1.02
N GLU A 398 30.50 5.14 -1.91
CA GLU A 398 29.59 6.28 -1.71
C GLU A 398 28.15 5.89 -1.45
N GLU A 399 27.68 4.73 -1.98
CA GLU A 399 26.29 4.28 -1.80
C GLU A 399 26.08 3.53 -0.48
N THR A 400 27.05 2.68 -0.12
CA THR A 400 26.93 1.78 1.04
C THR A 400 27.65 2.31 2.26
N LEU A 401 28.58 3.28 2.10
CA LEU A 401 29.52 3.76 3.10
C LEU A 401 30.36 2.59 3.68
N GLU A 402 30.62 1.58 2.88
CA GLU A 402 31.46 0.45 3.25
C GLU A 402 32.92 0.80 2.91
N VAL A 403 33.77 0.81 3.94
CA VAL A 403 35.18 1.13 3.79
C VAL A 403 35.98 -0.15 3.57
N THR A 404 36.77 -0.18 2.50
CA THR A 404 37.74 -1.25 2.20
C THR A 404 39.17 -0.72 2.32
N THR A 405 39.98 -1.34 3.18
CA THR A 405 41.37 -0.96 3.36
C THR A 405 42.26 -1.69 2.37
N GLU A 406 43.01 -0.95 1.56
CA GLU A 406 43.97 -1.47 0.61
C GLU A 406 45.39 -1.00 0.99
N THR A 407 46.40 -1.52 0.33
CA THR A 407 47.81 -1.14 0.56
C THR A 407 48.40 -0.59 -0.73
N ALA A 408 49.00 0.59 -0.64
CA ALA A 408 49.72 1.25 -1.73
C ALA A 408 51.23 1.15 -1.58
N SER A 409 51.91 0.98 -2.67
CA SER A 409 53.38 1.07 -2.74
C SER A 409 53.82 2.50 -3.09
N MET A 410 55.16 2.78 -2.97
CA MET A 410 55.66 4.09 -3.38
C MET A 410 55.53 4.38 -4.87
N ASP A 411 55.52 3.33 -5.71
CA ASP A 411 55.28 3.50 -7.14
C ASP A 411 53.82 3.93 -7.40
N ASP A 412 52.86 3.41 -6.61
CA ASP A 412 51.46 3.80 -6.66
C ASP A 412 51.28 5.26 -6.21
N LEU A 413 51.94 5.64 -5.11
CA LEU A 413 51.96 7.04 -4.59
C LEU A 413 52.51 8.02 -5.63
N THR A 414 53.62 7.67 -6.27
CA THR A 414 54.23 8.54 -7.29
C THR A 414 53.27 8.74 -8.45
N THR A 415 52.62 7.67 -8.89
CA THR A 415 51.59 7.72 -9.95
C THR A 415 50.39 8.58 -9.53
N ALA A 416 49.93 8.39 -8.29
CA ALA A 416 48.84 9.15 -7.71
C ALA A 416 49.16 10.66 -7.63
N ALA A 417 50.34 11.00 -7.16
CA ALA A 417 50.80 12.41 -7.09
C ALA A 417 50.90 13.06 -8.50
N GLU A 418 51.29 12.28 -9.54
CA GLU A 418 51.31 12.78 -10.92
C GLU A 418 49.92 12.98 -11.49
N GLU A 419 48.95 12.12 -11.18
CA GLU A 419 47.58 12.25 -11.61
C GLU A 419 46.88 13.40 -10.86
N PHE A 420 47.06 13.53 -9.55
CA PHE A 420 46.54 14.62 -8.74
C PHE A 420 46.98 16.01 -9.23
N ALA A 421 48.23 16.13 -9.65
CA ALA A 421 48.78 17.37 -10.19
C ALA A 421 48.08 17.79 -11.53
N LYS A 422 47.46 16.88 -12.24
CA LYS A 422 46.66 17.22 -13.44
C LYS A 422 45.32 17.90 -13.10
N GLY A 423 44.84 17.76 -11.86
CA GLY A 423 43.54 18.24 -11.38
C GLY A 423 42.38 17.33 -11.72
N GLU A 424 41.24 17.64 -11.14
CA GLU A 424 40.01 16.90 -11.34
C GLU A 424 39.59 16.87 -12.82
N PRO A 425 39.20 15.71 -13.36
CA PRO A 425 38.80 15.60 -14.77
C PRO A 425 37.58 16.49 -15.11
N ASP A 426 37.72 17.38 -16.09
CA ASP A 426 36.61 18.22 -16.54
C ASP A 426 35.63 17.39 -17.39
N PRO A 427 34.34 17.24 -16.95
CA PRO A 427 33.35 16.52 -17.72
C PRO A 427 33.20 16.97 -19.19
N ALA A 428 33.48 18.23 -19.47
CA ALA A 428 33.36 18.81 -20.81
C ALA A 428 34.42 18.28 -21.80
N ASP A 429 35.53 17.72 -21.33
CA ASP A 429 36.59 17.15 -22.17
C ASP A 429 36.20 15.79 -22.76
N TYR A 430 35.25 15.09 -22.14
CA TYR A 430 34.80 13.74 -22.52
C TYR A 430 33.57 13.74 -23.43
N GLY A 431 32.85 14.88 -23.57
CA GLY A 431 31.67 14.96 -24.41
C GLY A 431 30.88 16.25 -24.26
N VAL A 432 29.66 16.29 -24.81
CA VAL A 432 28.80 17.47 -24.65
C VAL A 432 28.18 17.40 -23.25
N TRP A 433 28.74 18.17 -22.33
CA TRP A 433 28.26 18.25 -20.97
C TRP A 433 27.06 19.17 -20.79
N VAL A 434 26.05 18.73 -20.10
CA VAL A 434 24.86 19.52 -19.74
C VAL A 434 24.86 19.63 -18.20
N PRO A 435 25.15 20.81 -17.63
CA PRO A 435 25.19 20.99 -16.19
C PRO A 435 23.81 20.79 -15.56
N GLY A 436 23.78 20.25 -14.37
CA GLY A 436 22.58 20.01 -13.58
C GLY A 436 21.84 21.28 -13.18
N ILE A 437 20.62 21.15 -12.71
CA ILE A 437 19.79 22.28 -12.24
C ILE A 437 20.42 23.00 -11.05
N PRO A 438 20.99 22.31 -10.03
CA PRO A 438 21.68 22.96 -8.91
C PRO A 438 22.81 23.85 -9.39
N VAL A 439 23.70 23.33 -10.24
CA VAL A 439 24.86 24.06 -10.79
C VAL A 439 24.43 25.29 -11.59
N LEU A 440 23.34 25.19 -12.39
CA LEU A 440 22.82 26.36 -13.12
C LEU A 440 22.25 27.42 -12.19
N ILE A 441 21.56 27.00 -11.11
CA ILE A 441 21.00 27.93 -10.11
C ILE A 441 22.14 28.57 -9.34
N GLU A 442 23.14 27.80 -8.92
CA GLU A 442 24.33 28.27 -8.19
C GLU A 442 25.07 29.35 -9.00
N LYS A 443 25.44 29.09 -10.27
CA LYS A 443 26.03 30.08 -11.16
C LYS A 443 25.16 31.32 -11.33
N GLY A 444 23.83 31.17 -11.33
CA GLY A 444 22.88 32.27 -11.36
C GLY A 444 22.87 33.11 -10.09
N LEU A 445 22.96 32.49 -8.93
CA LEU A 445 23.02 33.15 -7.61
C LEU A 445 24.35 33.89 -7.43
N ASP A 446 25.46 33.31 -7.87
CA ASP A 446 26.81 33.90 -7.82
C ASP A 446 26.88 35.15 -8.73
N ALA A 447 26.29 35.09 -9.91
CA ALA A 447 26.23 36.26 -10.83
C ALA A 447 25.47 37.46 -10.25
N VAL A 448 24.56 37.23 -9.27
CA VAL A 448 23.81 38.32 -8.57
C VAL A 448 24.45 38.66 -7.22
N ASN A 449 25.58 38.04 -6.83
CA ASN A 449 26.24 38.15 -5.52
C ASN A 449 25.25 37.89 -4.38
N CYS A 450 24.59 36.72 -4.40
CA CYS A 450 23.61 36.32 -3.39
C CYS A 450 24.33 36.13 -2.06
N VAL A 451 23.63 36.41 -0.93
CA VAL A 451 24.16 36.22 0.42
C VAL A 451 24.16 34.70 0.75
N ASP A 452 25.23 34.22 1.39
CA ASP A 452 25.48 32.79 1.63
C ASP A 452 24.28 32.05 2.27
N TRP A 453 23.67 32.62 3.31
CA TRP A 453 22.50 32.00 3.94
C TRP A 453 21.31 31.80 2.98
N LEU A 454 21.15 32.69 1.99
CA LEU A 454 20.06 32.60 0.99
C LEU A 454 20.47 31.64 -0.13
N LYS A 455 21.76 31.54 -0.46
CA LYS A 455 22.31 30.54 -1.37
C LYS A 455 22.05 29.14 -0.80
N GLY A 456 22.43 28.85 0.45
CA GLY A 456 22.17 27.61 1.14
C GLY A 456 20.67 27.27 1.26
N LEU A 457 19.82 28.25 1.59
CA LEU A 457 18.38 28.02 1.63
C LEU A 457 17.84 27.57 0.26
N ILE A 458 18.32 28.17 -0.82
CA ILE A 458 17.84 27.85 -2.18
C ILE A 458 18.42 26.51 -2.63
N LEU A 459 19.72 26.28 -2.51
CA LEU A 459 20.39 25.06 -2.98
C LEU A 459 20.05 23.87 -2.06
N ASP A 460 20.39 23.94 -0.79
CA ASP A 460 20.29 22.80 0.13
C ASP A 460 18.85 22.61 0.68
N GLY A 461 18.16 23.72 0.93
CA GLY A 461 16.78 23.68 1.44
C GLY A 461 15.72 23.39 0.36
N ILE A 462 15.78 24.05 -0.79
CA ILE A 462 14.73 23.97 -1.82
C ILE A 462 15.13 23.02 -2.93
N VAL A 463 16.29 23.26 -3.57
CA VAL A 463 16.70 22.51 -4.78
C VAL A 463 17.01 21.07 -4.41
N ALA A 464 17.82 20.83 -3.39
CA ALA A 464 18.13 19.49 -2.88
C ALA A 464 16.85 18.77 -2.40
N GLY A 465 15.95 19.46 -1.67
CA GLY A 465 14.69 18.90 -1.22
C GLY A 465 13.72 18.54 -2.36
N VAL A 466 13.68 19.36 -3.43
CA VAL A 466 12.91 19.06 -4.66
C VAL A 466 13.58 17.94 -5.45
N GLY A 467 14.91 17.97 -5.55
CA GLY A 467 15.73 16.96 -6.22
C GLY A 467 15.51 15.58 -5.64
N ALA A 468 15.63 15.44 -4.34
CA ALA A 468 15.39 14.17 -3.62
C ALA A 468 14.00 13.56 -3.91
N VAL A 469 12.98 14.40 -4.16
CA VAL A 469 11.64 13.90 -4.55
C VAL A 469 11.56 13.54 -6.02
N LEU A 470 12.05 14.42 -6.89
CA LEU A 470 11.94 14.26 -8.34
C LEU A 470 12.91 13.22 -8.88
N GLY A 471 14.04 13.01 -8.21
CA GLY A 471 15.01 11.96 -8.50
C GLY A 471 14.38 10.56 -8.48
N PHE A 472 13.48 10.28 -7.53
CA PHE A 472 12.77 8.99 -7.46
C PHE A 472 11.59 8.84 -8.42
N VAL A 473 11.15 9.92 -9.08
CA VAL A 473 9.99 9.88 -9.99
C VAL A 473 10.19 8.90 -11.15
N PRO A 474 11.35 8.85 -11.85
CA PRO A 474 11.54 7.92 -12.95
C PRO A 474 11.32 6.46 -12.56
N GLN A 475 11.92 6.02 -11.47
CA GLN A 475 11.76 4.66 -10.93
C GLN A 475 10.28 4.35 -10.60
N MET A 476 9.60 5.32 -9.99
CA MET A 476 8.17 5.19 -9.68
C MET A 476 7.30 5.12 -10.93
N LEU A 477 7.63 5.85 -12.00
CA LEU A 477 6.90 5.78 -13.26
C LEU A 477 7.06 4.41 -13.93
N VAL A 478 8.27 3.83 -13.92
CA VAL A 478 8.51 2.46 -14.41
C VAL A 478 7.68 1.45 -13.62
N LEU A 479 7.68 1.54 -12.29
CA LEU A 479 6.85 0.70 -11.43
C LEU A 479 5.35 0.85 -11.76
N PHE A 480 4.86 2.07 -11.94
CA PHE A 480 3.45 2.31 -12.27
C PHE A 480 3.06 1.77 -13.64
N ILE A 481 3.96 1.80 -14.64
CA ILE A 481 3.74 1.15 -15.95
C ILE A 481 3.53 -0.35 -15.77
N LEU A 482 4.44 -1.02 -15.06
CA LEU A 482 4.39 -2.47 -14.87
C LEU A 482 3.16 -2.88 -14.07
N LEU A 483 2.86 -2.17 -12.99
CA LEU A 483 1.64 -2.41 -12.19
C LEU A 483 0.37 -2.14 -12.99
N ALA A 484 0.32 -1.08 -13.82
CA ALA A 484 -0.83 -0.78 -14.68
C ALA A 484 -1.06 -1.89 -15.73
N ILE A 485 0.01 -2.49 -16.25
CA ILE A 485 -0.08 -3.65 -17.15
C ILE A 485 -0.67 -4.85 -16.41
N LEU A 486 -0.17 -5.20 -15.22
CA LEU A 486 -0.66 -6.34 -14.42
C LEU A 486 -2.12 -6.15 -13.97
N GLU A 487 -2.51 -4.93 -13.62
CA GLU A 487 -3.88 -4.59 -13.24
C GLU A 487 -4.81 -4.68 -14.45
N ALA A 488 -4.43 -4.03 -15.55
CA ALA A 488 -5.27 -3.97 -16.75
C ALA A 488 -5.41 -5.33 -17.46
N CYS A 489 -4.38 -6.19 -17.44
CA CYS A 489 -4.53 -7.55 -17.96
C CYS A 489 -5.40 -8.47 -17.08
N GLY A 490 -5.74 -8.05 -15.86
CA GLY A 490 -6.59 -8.80 -14.92
C GLY A 490 -5.82 -9.80 -14.04
N TYR A 491 -4.48 -9.76 -14.03
CA TYR A 491 -3.66 -10.67 -13.21
C TYR A 491 -3.82 -10.41 -11.71
N MET A 492 -3.90 -9.12 -11.30
CA MET A 492 -4.02 -8.75 -9.89
C MET A 492 -5.29 -9.29 -9.21
N ALA A 493 -6.39 -9.42 -9.96
CA ALA A 493 -7.63 -10.01 -9.45
C ALA A 493 -7.45 -11.49 -9.07
N ARG A 494 -6.67 -12.26 -9.85
CA ARG A 494 -6.39 -13.68 -9.59
C ARG A 494 -5.57 -13.89 -8.33
N ILE A 495 -4.56 -13.05 -8.15
CA ILE A 495 -3.72 -13.13 -6.95
C ILE A 495 -4.52 -12.74 -5.70
N ALA A 496 -5.34 -11.69 -5.78
CA ALA A 496 -6.22 -11.33 -4.68
C ALA A 496 -7.16 -12.49 -4.29
N PHE A 497 -7.68 -13.22 -5.29
CA PHE A 497 -8.49 -14.42 -5.05
C PHE A 497 -7.71 -15.55 -4.36
N VAL A 498 -6.48 -15.85 -4.80
CA VAL A 498 -5.64 -16.88 -4.17
C VAL A 498 -5.28 -16.52 -2.72
N MET A 499 -4.99 -15.23 -2.49
CA MET A 499 -4.57 -14.72 -1.18
C MET A 499 -5.72 -14.52 -0.20
N ASP A 500 -6.96 -14.42 -0.66
CA ASP A 500 -8.14 -14.15 0.19
C ASP A 500 -8.26 -15.15 1.34
N ARG A 501 -8.13 -16.44 1.05
CA ARG A 501 -8.20 -17.49 2.06
C ARG A 501 -7.15 -17.34 3.18
N ILE A 502 -5.97 -16.82 2.85
CA ILE A 502 -4.88 -16.61 3.81
C ILE A 502 -5.14 -15.37 4.64
N PHE A 503 -5.47 -14.26 4.00
CA PHE A 503 -5.66 -12.97 4.65
C PHE A 503 -6.91 -12.91 5.54
N ARG A 504 -8.00 -13.58 5.15
CA ARG A 504 -9.22 -13.69 5.98
C ARG A 504 -8.94 -14.32 7.36
N LYS A 505 -8.04 -15.30 7.45
CA LYS A 505 -7.63 -15.88 8.74
C LYS A 505 -7.02 -14.85 9.69
N PHE A 506 -6.39 -13.83 9.15
CA PHE A 506 -5.78 -12.73 9.91
C PHE A 506 -6.70 -11.50 10.05
N GLY A 507 -7.93 -11.58 9.55
CA GLY A 507 -8.92 -10.49 9.66
C GLY A 507 -8.79 -9.41 8.59
N LEU A 508 -7.98 -9.64 7.56
CA LEU A 508 -7.83 -8.77 6.38
C LEU A 508 -8.54 -9.41 5.18
N SER A 509 -9.08 -8.59 4.28
CA SER A 509 -9.64 -9.10 3.03
C SER A 509 -8.54 -9.49 2.04
N GLY A 510 -8.79 -10.40 1.11
CA GLY A 510 -7.82 -10.74 0.06
C GLY A 510 -7.40 -9.56 -0.80
N LYS A 511 -8.27 -8.56 -0.94
CA LYS A 511 -7.96 -7.29 -1.62
C LYS A 511 -6.86 -6.48 -0.90
N SER A 512 -6.67 -6.69 0.42
CA SER A 512 -5.62 -6.03 1.22
C SER A 512 -4.21 -6.44 0.82
N PHE A 513 -4.07 -7.60 0.18
CA PHE A 513 -2.79 -8.08 -0.29
C PHE A 513 -2.16 -7.16 -1.34
N ILE A 514 -2.97 -6.60 -2.26
CA ILE A 514 -2.48 -5.71 -3.33
C ILE A 514 -1.81 -4.44 -2.77
N PRO A 515 -2.46 -3.67 -1.88
CA PRO A 515 -1.84 -2.53 -1.19
C PRO A 515 -0.54 -2.88 -0.48
N ILE A 516 -0.52 -3.97 0.27
CA ILE A 516 0.65 -4.42 1.04
C ILE A 516 1.81 -4.74 0.10
N LEU A 517 1.53 -5.46 -0.97
CA LEU A 517 2.53 -5.80 -1.96
C LEU A 517 3.10 -4.57 -2.66
N VAL A 518 2.26 -3.69 -3.18
CA VAL A 518 2.70 -2.43 -3.82
C VAL A 518 3.50 -1.58 -2.83
N GLY A 519 3.18 -1.69 -1.54
CA GLY A 519 3.88 -1.05 -0.43
C GLY A 519 5.35 -1.47 -0.27
N THR A 520 5.74 -2.67 -0.75
CA THR A 520 7.16 -3.10 -0.73
C THR A 520 8.04 -2.25 -1.64
N GLY A 521 7.51 -1.73 -2.73
CA GLY A 521 8.21 -0.76 -3.58
C GLY A 521 8.14 0.65 -2.98
N CYS A 522 6.92 1.15 -2.74
CA CYS A 522 6.71 2.45 -2.10
C CYS A 522 5.36 2.47 -1.35
N GLY A 523 5.38 3.01 -0.12
CA GLY A 523 4.19 3.10 0.72
C GLY A 523 3.06 3.94 0.13
N ILE A 524 3.37 5.00 -0.62
CA ILE A 524 2.38 5.91 -1.18
C ILE A 524 1.42 5.22 -2.16
N PRO A 525 1.90 4.58 -3.25
CA PRO A 525 1.02 3.83 -4.14
C PRO A 525 0.37 2.63 -3.45
N GLY A 526 1.05 2.00 -2.49
CA GLY A 526 0.47 0.95 -1.65
C GLY A 526 -0.78 1.44 -0.92
N ILE A 527 -0.70 2.56 -0.20
CA ILE A 527 -1.84 3.17 0.49
C ILE A 527 -2.95 3.56 -0.52
N MET A 528 -2.58 4.15 -1.67
CA MET A 528 -3.56 4.54 -2.70
C MET A 528 -4.28 3.34 -3.33
N ALA A 529 -3.63 2.19 -3.44
CA ALA A 529 -4.22 0.96 -3.95
C ALA A 529 -5.35 0.43 -3.03
N SER A 530 -5.38 0.84 -1.76
CA SER A 530 -6.46 0.47 -0.82
C SER A 530 -7.85 0.94 -1.25
N ARG A 531 -7.97 1.85 -2.23
CA ARG A 531 -9.24 2.27 -2.81
C ARG A 531 -10.03 1.15 -3.48
N THR A 532 -9.35 0.09 -3.87
CA THR A 532 -9.99 -1.10 -4.45
C THR A 532 -10.76 -1.91 -3.40
N ILE A 533 -10.58 -1.60 -2.11
CA ILE A 533 -11.26 -2.25 -0.99
C ILE A 533 -12.55 -1.48 -0.71
N GLU A 534 -13.68 -2.12 -0.94
CA GLU A 534 -15.01 -1.53 -0.81
C GLU A 534 -15.41 -1.34 0.65
N ASN A 535 -15.11 -2.32 1.51
CA ASN A 535 -15.41 -2.23 2.93
C ASN A 535 -14.50 -1.20 3.60
N GLU A 536 -15.10 -0.17 4.19
CA GLU A 536 -14.37 0.95 4.81
C GLU A 536 -13.52 0.51 6.01
N ARG A 537 -13.98 -0.46 6.79
CA ARG A 537 -13.24 -1.05 7.91
C ARG A 537 -11.97 -1.75 7.44
N ASP A 538 -12.10 -2.66 6.48
CA ASP A 538 -10.98 -3.42 5.92
C ASP A 538 -9.98 -2.49 5.21
N ARG A 539 -10.49 -1.45 4.52
CA ARG A 539 -9.67 -0.41 3.91
C ARG A 539 -8.85 0.33 4.95
N ARG A 540 -9.46 0.77 6.06
CA ARG A 540 -8.76 1.45 7.15
C ARG A 540 -7.70 0.57 7.79
N MET A 541 -8.01 -0.70 8.08
CA MET A 541 -7.03 -1.65 8.60
C MET A 541 -5.85 -1.82 7.64
N THR A 542 -6.14 -1.97 6.36
CA THR A 542 -5.10 -2.11 5.32
C THR A 542 -4.21 -0.87 5.24
N VAL A 543 -4.80 0.33 5.23
CA VAL A 543 -4.04 1.59 5.23
C VAL A 543 -3.10 1.69 6.43
N MET A 544 -3.54 1.27 7.63
CA MET A 544 -2.75 1.30 8.86
C MET A 544 -1.63 0.26 8.92
N THR A 545 -1.70 -0.80 8.14
CA THR A 545 -0.74 -1.91 8.20
C THR A 545 0.19 -2.01 7.00
N THR A 546 -0.19 -1.39 5.87
CA THR A 546 0.58 -1.44 4.61
C THR A 546 2.00 -0.88 4.76
N THR A 547 2.20 0.10 5.64
CA THR A 547 3.48 0.80 5.82
C THR A 547 4.48 0.05 6.70
N PHE A 548 4.08 -1.05 7.33
CA PHE A 548 4.99 -1.88 8.14
C PHE A 548 5.99 -2.66 7.28
N ILE A 549 5.63 -2.95 6.03
CA ILE A 549 6.58 -3.62 5.14
C ILE A 549 7.68 -2.63 4.71
N PRO A 550 8.96 -3.07 4.62
CA PRO A 550 10.03 -2.22 4.10
C PRO A 550 9.74 -1.78 2.67
N CYS A 551 9.88 -0.48 2.38
CA CYS A 551 9.88 0.07 1.02
C CYS A 551 11.31 0.38 0.57
N GLY A 552 11.52 0.71 -0.70
CA GLY A 552 12.83 1.04 -1.24
C GLY A 552 13.59 2.09 -0.42
N ALA A 553 12.93 3.17 -0.03
CA ALA A 553 13.50 4.24 0.82
C ALA A 553 13.95 3.79 2.23
N LYS A 554 13.54 2.61 2.68
CA LYS A 554 14.00 2.04 3.96
C LYS A 554 15.24 1.15 3.80
N GLN A 555 15.62 0.77 2.59
CA GLN A 555 16.74 -0.15 2.36
C GLN A 555 18.09 0.46 2.73
N PRO A 556 18.43 1.73 2.38
CA PRO A 556 19.72 2.29 2.73
C PRO A 556 20.00 2.27 4.23
N PHE A 557 19.04 2.70 5.08
CA PHE A 557 19.28 2.67 6.52
C PHE A 557 19.32 1.25 7.10
N ILE A 558 18.60 0.28 6.50
CA ILE A 558 18.71 -1.13 6.91
C ILE A 558 20.10 -1.66 6.57
N ALA A 559 20.66 -1.30 5.40
CA ALA A 559 22.00 -1.68 4.97
C ALA A 559 23.06 -1.05 5.87
N MET A 560 22.96 0.26 6.14
CA MET A 560 23.87 0.96 7.03
C MET A 560 23.92 0.35 8.43
N ILE A 561 22.78 0.08 9.06
CA ILE A 561 22.73 -0.57 10.39
C ILE A 561 23.25 -2.01 10.34
N ALA A 562 22.97 -2.75 9.25
CA ALA A 562 23.48 -4.10 9.05
C ALA A 562 25.00 -4.10 8.85
N GLY A 563 25.55 -3.15 8.09
CA GLY A 563 26.98 -2.96 7.86
C GLY A 563 27.70 -2.57 9.15
N ALA A 564 27.31 -1.43 9.73
CA ALA A 564 28.00 -0.84 10.88
C ALA A 564 27.95 -1.72 12.14
N ILE A 565 26.83 -2.36 12.44
CA ILE A 565 26.62 -3.05 13.72
C ILE A 565 26.70 -4.56 13.61
N PHE A 566 26.35 -5.13 12.45
CA PHE A 566 26.22 -6.59 12.26
C PHE A 566 27.16 -7.15 11.17
N GLY A 567 28.18 -6.39 10.77
CA GLY A 567 29.19 -6.83 9.82
C GLY A 567 28.65 -7.21 8.44
N GLY A 568 27.71 -6.43 7.90
CA GLY A 568 27.15 -6.66 6.55
C GLY A 568 26.24 -7.88 6.42
N SER A 569 25.67 -8.40 7.53
CA SER A 569 24.89 -9.62 7.53
C SER A 569 23.59 -9.50 6.72
N ALA A 570 23.48 -10.17 5.57
CA ALA A 570 22.29 -10.26 4.74
C ALA A 570 21.05 -10.79 5.50
N TRP A 571 21.22 -11.52 6.61
CA TRP A 571 20.13 -11.99 7.45
C TRP A 571 19.36 -10.85 8.13
N ILE A 572 20.01 -9.72 8.41
CA ILE A 572 19.38 -8.56 9.02
C ILE A 572 18.38 -7.93 8.04
N ALA A 573 18.81 -7.69 6.79
CA ALA A 573 17.96 -7.15 5.75
C ALA A 573 16.76 -8.07 5.46
N THR A 574 17.04 -9.38 5.27
CA THR A 574 15.98 -10.38 5.08
C THR A 574 15.03 -10.43 6.27
N GLY A 575 15.58 -10.40 7.50
CA GLY A 575 14.82 -10.39 8.76
C GLY A 575 13.89 -9.20 8.88
N ALA A 576 14.28 -8.01 8.40
CA ALA A 576 13.44 -6.82 8.39
C ALA A 576 12.15 -7.00 7.56
N TYR A 577 12.22 -7.66 6.39
CA TYR A 577 11.04 -7.98 5.60
C TYR A 577 10.10 -8.97 6.32
N PHE A 578 10.66 -10.03 6.91
CA PHE A 578 9.85 -10.99 7.68
C PHE A 578 9.22 -10.34 8.92
N LEU A 579 9.94 -9.44 9.57
CA LEU A 579 9.41 -8.66 10.69
C LEU A 579 8.24 -7.77 10.26
N GLY A 580 8.37 -7.08 9.13
CA GLY A 580 7.29 -6.28 8.56
C GLY A 580 6.04 -7.11 8.26
N MET A 581 6.21 -8.28 7.64
CA MET A 581 5.11 -9.22 7.40
C MET A 581 4.48 -9.73 8.72
N ALA A 582 5.29 -10.10 9.70
CA ALA A 582 4.79 -10.52 11.00
C ALA A 582 4.03 -9.38 11.72
N ALA A 583 4.52 -8.14 11.61
CA ALA A 583 3.85 -6.97 12.16
C ALA A 583 2.46 -6.74 11.52
N ILE A 584 2.32 -6.92 10.21
CA ILE A 584 1.03 -6.84 9.51
C ILE A 584 0.06 -7.91 10.04
N VAL A 585 0.50 -9.16 10.15
CA VAL A 585 -0.32 -10.28 10.63
C VAL A 585 -0.76 -10.06 12.08
N VAL A 586 0.19 -9.74 12.97
CA VAL A 586 -0.08 -9.49 14.40
C VAL A 586 -1.02 -8.30 14.56
N SER A 587 -0.77 -7.20 13.85
CA SER A 587 -1.64 -6.03 13.85
C SER A 587 -3.05 -6.34 13.33
N GLY A 588 -3.16 -7.10 12.25
CA GLY A 588 -4.46 -7.52 11.72
C GLY A 588 -5.27 -8.30 12.74
N ILE A 589 -4.65 -9.28 13.41
CA ILE A 589 -5.29 -10.07 14.46
C ILE A 589 -5.71 -9.20 15.67
N ILE A 590 -4.84 -8.29 16.12
CA ILE A 590 -5.13 -7.41 17.26
C ILE A 590 -6.26 -6.45 16.92
N LEU A 591 -6.18 -5.77 15.77
CA LEU A 591 -7.18 -4.81 15.34
C LEU A 591 -8.55 -5.46 15.16
N LYS A 592 -8.63 -6.63 14.50
CA LYS A 592 -9.88 -7.40 14.34
C LYS A 592 -10.60 -7.64 15.68
N LYS A 593 -9.84 -7.83 16.77
CA LYS A 593 -10.37 -8.09 18.11
C LYS A 593 -10.78 -6.82 18.90
N THR A 594 -10.60 -5.63 18.29
CA THR A 594 -11.05 -4.37 18.87
C THR A 594 -12.48 -4.05 18.44
N LYS A 595 -13.24 -3.34 19.28
CA LYS A 595 -14.62 -2.94 18.95
C LYS A 595 -14.73 -2.09 17.66
N MET A 596 -13.67 -1.35 17.33
CA MET A 596 -13.65 -0.45 16.16
C MET A 596 -13.54 -1.20 14.83
N PHE A 597 -12.94 -2.40 14.85
CA PHE A 597 -12.67 -3.21 13.66
C PHE A 597 -13.26 -4.61 13.77
N ALA A 598 -14.15 -4.86 14.77
CA ALA A 598 -14.83 -6.13 14.93
C ALA A 598 -15.78 -6.40 13.75
N GLY A 599 -15.86 -7.66 13.34
CA GLY A 599 -16.68 -8.14 12.23
C GLY A 599 -15.85 -9.00 11.25
N ASP A 600 -16.53 -9.78 10.42
CA ASP A 600 -15.84 -10.60 9.43
C ASP A 600 -15.42 -9.78 8.21
N PRO A 601 -14.27 -10.10 7.58
CA PRO A 601 -13.88 -9.48 6.33
C PRO A 601 -14.93 -9.79 5.25
N ALA A 602 -15.24 -8.81 4.42
CA ALA A 602 -16.18 -9.00 3.33
C ALA A 602 -15.77 -10.17 2.44
N PRO A 603 -16.69 -11.08 2.07
CA PRO A 603 -16.37 -12.20 1.20
C PRO A 603 -15.87 -11.69 -0.16
N PHE A 604 -14.86 -12.37 -0.69
CA PHE A 604 -14.27 -12.01 -1.97
C PHE A 604 -15.19 -12.44 -3.12
N VAL A 605 -16.19 -11.63 -3.41
CA VAL A 605 -17.09 -11.81 -4.58
C VAL A 605 -16.55 -10.93 -5.71
N MET A 606 -15.57 -11.43 -6.43
CA MET A 606 -15.04 -10.73 -7.61
C MET A 606 -14.88 -11.70 -8.77
N GLU A 607 -15.42 -11.31 -9.93
CA GLU A 607 -15.12 -12.04 -11.15
C GLU A 607 -13.65 -11.93 -11.52
N LEU A 608 -13.12 -13.00 -12.05
CA LEU A 608 -11.87 -12.97 -12.77
C LEU A 608 -12.12 -12.43 -14.19
N PRO A 609 -11.83 -11.16 -14.50
CA PRO A 609 -12.07 -10.60 -15.82
C PRO A 609 -11.26 -11.40 -16.86
N ALA A 610 -11.78 -11.60 -18.08
CA ALA A 610 -11.03 -12.27 -19.13
C ALA A 610 -9.70 -11.55 -19.36
N TYR A 611 -8.61 -12.31 -19.59
CA TYR A 611 -7.34 -11.70 -19.92
C TYR A 611 -7.44 -10.91 -21.21
N HIS A 612 -6.98 -9.69 -21.19
CA HIS A 612 -6.85 -8.84 -22.37
C HIS A 612 -5.56 -8.05 -22.31
N MET A 613 -4.96 -7.83 -23.47
CA MET A 613 -3.79 -6.95 -23.55
C MET A 613 -4.24 -5.52 -23.40
N PRO A 614 -3.67 -4.77 -22.43
CA PRO A 614 -3.99 -3.36 -22.27
C PRO A 614 -3.50 -2.55 -23.47
N THR A 615 -4.23 -1.52 -23.84
CA THR A 615 -3.76 -0.55 -24.83
C THR A 615 -2.68 0.32 -24.23
N VAL A 616 -1.64 0.61 -25.00
CA VAL A 616 -0.50 1.46 -24.56
C VAL A 616 -1.00 2.81 -24.03
N GLY A 617 -1.99 3.41 -24.69
CA GLY A 617 -2.56 4.69 -24.27
C GLY A 617 -3.19 4.65 -22.86
N ASN A 618 -3.88 3.54 -22.52
CA ASN A 618 -4.47 3.40 -21.18
C ASN A 618 -3.40 3.21 -20.10
N VAL A 619 -2.35 2.43 -20.40
CA VAL A 619 -1.24 2.23 -19.47
C VAL A 619 -0.51 3.55 -19.20
N LEU A 620 -0.13 4.29 -20.24
CA LEU A 620 0.56 5.57 -20.11
C LEU A 620 -0.30 6.63 -19.40
N ARG A 621 -1.60 6.65 -19.67
CA ARG A 621 -2.52 7.54 -18.97
C ARG A 621 -2.62 7.20 -17.48
N SER A 622 -2.76 5.93 -17.13
CA SER A 622 -2.80 5.46 -15.74
C SER A 622 -1.49 5.77 -15.00
N MET A 623 -0.35 5.52 -15.66
CA MET A 623 0.96 5.91 -15.16
C MET A 623 1.03 7.42 -14.88
N TRP A 624 0.68 8.25 -15.85
CA TRP A 624 0.78 9.72 -15.72
C TRP A 624 -0.16 10.28 -14.65
N GLU A 625 -1.41 9.79 -14.56
CA GLU A 625 -2.35 10.23 -13.53
C GLU A 625 -1.83 9.91 -12.10
N ARG A 626 -1.24 8.72 -11.92
CA ARG A 626 -0.62 8.33 -10.64
C ARG A 626 0.65 9.13 -10.38
N GLY A 627 1.55 9.25 -11.34
CA GLY A 627 2.80 9.99 -11.25
C GLY A 627 2.57 11.47 -10.99
N TRP A 628 1.68 12.12 -11.74
CA TRP A 628 1.34 13.53 -11.52
C TRP A 628 0.72 13.80 -10.15
N SER A 629 -0.14 12.89 -9.70
CA SER A 629 -0.71 12.96 -8.35
C SER A 629 0.36 12.85 -7.27
N PHE A 630 1.40 12.06 -7.50
CA PHE A 630 2.57 11.95 -6.62
C PHE A 630 3.38 13.25 -6.63
N ILE A 631 3.85 13.70 -7.79
CA ILE A 631 4.68 14.91 -7.97
C ILE A 631 4.02 16.12 -7.32
N LYS A 632 2.73 16.37 -7.60
CA LYS A 632 2.02 17.54 -7.07
C LYS A 632 1.93 17.54 -5.54
N LYS A 633 1.80 16.39 -4.91
CA LYS A 633 1.60 16.29 -3.45
C LYS A 633 2.90 16.12 -2.69
N ALA A 634 3.78 15.25 -3.18
CA ALA A 634 5.08 15.08 -2.59
C ALA A 634 5.90 16.37 -2.70
N GLY A 635 5.95 16.98 -3.88
CA GLY A 635 6.67 18.23 -4.12
C GLY A 635 6.29 19.38 -3.18
N THR A 636 5.02 19.52 -2.81
CA THR A 636 4.62 20.61 -1.89
C THR A 636 4.94 20.32 -0.41
N ILE A 637 4.59 19.13 0.05
CA ILE A 637 4.73 18.77 1.48
C ILE A 637 6.20 18.55 1.81
N ILE A 638 6.93 17.84 0.96
CA ILE A 638 8.34 17.52 1.21
C ILE A 638 9.17 18.79 1.12
N THR A 639 9.02 19.62 0.10
CA THR A 639 9.76 20.89 -0.01
C THR A 639 9.55 21.78 1.23
N LEU A 640 8.31 21.91 1.71
CA LEU A 640 8.07 22.68 2.94
C LEU A 640 8.75 22.04 4.16
N SER A 641 8.78 20.73 4.23
CA SER A 641 9.41 19.99 5.33
C SER A 641 10.94 20.04 5.26
N THR A 642 11.54 19.96 4.07
CA THR A 642 13.00 20.08 3.91
C THR A 642 13.48 21.49 4.24
N ILE A 643 12.78 22.54 3.81
CA ILE A 643 13.06 23.91 4.25
C ILE A 643 13.02 24.05 5.78
N PHE A 644 11.99 23.45 6.41
CA PHE A 644 11.88 23.50 7.87
C PHE A 644 13.00 22.74 8.56
N VAL A 645 13.36 21.54 8.06
CA VAL A 645 14.48 20.76 8.62
C VAL A 645 15.80 21.48 8.38
N TRP A 646 16.06 21.97 7.16
CA TRP A 646 17.25 22.75 6.85
C TRP A 646 17.39 23.94 7.80
N PHE A 647 16.34 24.74 7.97
CA PHE A 647 16.37 25.89 8.86
C PHE A 647 16.67 25.47 10.32
N THR A 648 16.07 24.41 10.82
CA THR A 648 16.30 23.94 12.19
C THR A 648 17.64 23.25 12.40
N SER A 649 18.28 22.73 11.35
CA SER A 649 19.62 22.13 11.37
C SER A 649 20.72 23.18 11.32
N PHE A 650 20.60 24.16 10.44
CA PHE A 650 21.64 25.16 10.20
C PHE A 650 21.51 26.45 11.02
N PHE A 651 20.46 26.61 11.83
CA PHE A 651 20.31 27.76 12.72
C PHE A 651 20.28 27.32 14.19
N GLY A 652 20.99 28.09 15.03
CA GLY A 652 21.05 27.80 16.45
C GLY A 652 21.71 28.89 17.28
N TRP A 653 22.14 28.57 18.48
CA TRP A 653 22.75 29.51 19.42
C TRP A 653 24.20 29.11 19.77
N VAL A 654 25.15 29.90 19.30
CA VAL A 654 26.55 29.75 19.67
C VAL A 654 27.01 30.98 20.46
N ALA A 655 27.61 30.77 21.62
CA ALA A 655 28.06 31.84 22.55
C ALA A 655 26.99 32.91 22.90
N GLY A 656 25.70 32.52 22.88
CA GLY A 656 24.59 33.41 23.22
C GLY A 656 24.09 34.29 22.07
N SER A 657 24.64 34.19 20.88
CA SER A 657 24.13 34.80 19.64
C SER A 657 23.43 33.76 18.79
N PHE A 658 22.29 34.17 18.18
CA PHE A 658 21.56 33.35 17.21
C PHE A 658 22.11 33.63 15.81
N GLY A 659 22.51 32.58 15.10
CA GLY A 659 23.04 32.71 13.75
C GLY A 659 23.04 31.39 12.98
N MET A 660 23.56 31.44 11.76
CA MET A 660 23.86 30.25 10.96
C MET A 660 25.05 29.51 11.55
N LEU A 661 24.97 28.21 11.58
CA LEU A 661 25.94 27.29 12.15
C LEU A 661 26.80 26.68 11.05
N THR A 662 28.06 26.44 11.33
CA THR A 662 28.91 25.55 10.55
C THR A 662 28.64 24.08 10.93
N GLU A 663 29.13 23.14 10.13
CA GLU A 663 28.92 21.69 10.38
C GLU A 663 29.40 21.24 11.74
N ASP A 664 30.56 21.70 12.20
CA ASP A 664 31.11 21.45 13.55
C ASP A 664 30.21 21.94 14.69
N GLN A 665 29.35 22.91 14.43
CA GLN A 665 28.47 23.55 15.42
C GLN A 665 27.06 22.99 15.44
N MET A 666 26.74 21.97 14.64
CA MET A 666 25.42 21.38 14.55
C MET A 666 24.82 20.89 15.89
N SER A 667 25.67 20.58 16.87
CA SER A 667 25.28 20.23 18.24
C SER A 667 24.54 21.37 18.98
N HIS A 668 24.64 22.60 18.46
CA HIS A 668 24.00 23.82 18.95
C HIS A 668 22.79 24.27 18.09
N SER A 669 22.38 23.45 17.13
CA SER A 669 21.23 23.71 16.26
C SER A 669 19.90 23.61 17.01
N ILE A 670 18.88 24.26 16.47
CA ILE A 670 17.50 24.15 17.00
C ILE A 670 17.07 22.68 17.01
N LEU A 671 17.40 21.94 15.96
CA LEU A 671 17.07 20.52 15.83
C LEU A 671 17.78 19.68 16.91
N ALA A 672 19.05 19.96 17.22
CA ALA A 672 19.76 19.31 18.30
C ALA A 672 19.13 19.60 19.68
N TYR A 673 18.69 20.83 19.93
CA TYR A 673 17.96 21.15 21.19
C TYR A 673 16.63 20.43 21.28
N ILE A 674 15.90 20.31 20.17
CA ILE A 674 14.67 19.50 20.12
C ILE A 674 15.00 18.03 20.41
N GLY A 675 16.04 17.47 19.75
CA GLY A 675 16.52 16.12 19.99
C GLY A 675 16.86 15.87 21.46
N LYS A 676 17.68 16.74 22.05
CA LYS A 676 18.04 16.68 23.49
C LYS A 676 16.82 16.76 24.41
N GLY A 677 15.76 17.49 24.01
CA GLY A 677 14.51 17.61 24.76
C GLY A 677 13.65 16.36 24.78
N ILE A 678 13.72 15.52 23.72
CA ILE A 678 12.85 14.35 23.56
C ILE A 678 13.58 13.00 23.62
N CYS A 679 14.92 12.98 23.59
CA CYS A 679 15.73 11.74 23.54
C CYS A 679 15.45 10.80 24.74
N TRP A 680 15.06 11.34 25.90
CA TRP A 680 14.71 10.54 27.06
C TRP A 680 13.55 9.56 26.84
N ILE A 681 12.66 9.85 25.85
CA ILE A 681 11.57 8.96 25.46
C ILE A 681 12.12 7.67 24.86
N PHE A 682 13.27 7.75 24.15
CA PHE A 682 13.88 6.63 23.46
C PHE A 682 14.95 5.91 24.29
N ALA A 683 15.32 6.46 25.46
CA ALA A 683 16.25 5.82 26.38
C ALA A 683 15.84 4.36 26.76
N PRO A 684 14.56 4.03 27.02
CA PRO A 684 14.15 2.64 27.25
C PRO A 684 14.35 1.70 26.06
N LEU A 685 14.49 2.25 24.85
CA LEU A 685 14.72 1.52 23.61
C LEU A 685 16.22 1.25 23.36
N GLY A 686 17.11 1.81 24.19
CA GLY A 686 18.54 1.61 24.13
C GLY A 686 19.32 2.67 23.33
N TRP A 687 18.63 3.64 22.71
CA TRP A 687 19.23 4.72 21.90
C TRP A 687 18.69 6.10 22.32
N GLY A 688 18.88 6.44 23.59
CA GLY A 688 18.46 7.71 24.20
C GLY A 688 19.41 8.88 23.97
N ASP A 689 20.27 8.85 22.98
CA ASP A 689 21.11 9.95 22.52
C ASP A 689 20.35 10.90 21.59
N TRP A 690 20.82 12.14 21.52
CA TRP A 690 20.13 13.14 20.71
C TRP A 690 20.35 12.93 19.21
N GLN A 691 21.50 12.40 18.78
CA GLN A 691 21.84 12.14 17.39
C GLN A 691 20.88 11.12 16.78
N ALA A 692 20.77 9.92 17.37
CA ALA A 692 19.81 8.91 16.92
C ALA A 692 18.36 9.41 16.95
N THR A 693 18.01 10.23 17.96
CA THR A 693 16.69 10.84 18.06
C THR A 693 16.43 11.79 16.91
N VAL A 694 17.39 12.64 16.55
CA VAL A 694 17.29 13.56 15.41
C VAL A 694 17.18 12.77 14.11
N ALA A 695 18.01 11.74 13.90
CA ALA A 695 17.95 10.88 12.71
C ALA A 695 16.58 10.20 12.57
N ALA A 696 15.98 9.71 13.67
CA ALA A 696 14.64 9.14 13.64
C ALA A 696 13.56 10.17 13.29
N VAL A 697 13.71 11.43 13.72
CA VAL A 697 12.78 12.53 13.42
C VAL A 697 12.93 12.99 11.97
N THR A 698 14.15 13.17 11.47
CA THR A 698 14.39 13.52 10.06
C THR A 698 13.90 12.42 9.11
N GLY A 699 14.02 11.15 9.52
CA GLY A 699 13.44 10.01 8.83
C GLY A 699 11.90 10.02 8.69
N LEU A 700 11.18 10.92 9.36
CA LEU A 700 9.76 11.15 9.08
C LEU A 700 9.55 12.02 7.83
N VAL A 701 10.50 12.84 7.47
CA VAL A 701 10.45 13.63 6.21
C VAL A 701 10.61 12.67 5.04
N ALA A 702 11.74 11.98 5.01
CA ALA A 702 12.05 10.93 4.05
C ALA A 702 12.92 9.88 4.76
N LYS A 703 12.71 8.59 4.50
CA LYS A 703 13.40 7.53 5.27
C LYS A 703 14.89 7.41 4.93
N GLU A 704 15.27 7.77 3.75
CA GLU A 704 16.66 7.89 3.30
C GLU A 704 17.44 8.95 4.08
N ASN A 705 16.80 10.02 4.54
CA ASN A 705 17.44 11.06 5.34
C ASN A 705 17.99 10.54 6.69
N ILE A 706 17.61 9.33 7.12
CA ILE A 706 18.21 8.72 8.31
C ILE A 706 19.71 8.50 8.07
N VAL A 707 20.09 7.98 6.89
CA VAL A 707 21.48 7.68 6.53
C VAL A 707 22.29 8.98 6.50
N ALA A 708 21.84 9.96 5.72
CA ALA A 708 22.52 11.26 5.61
C ALA A 708 22.65 11.95 6.98
N THR A 709 21.59 11.95 7.80
CA THR A 709 21.65 12.55 9.14
C THR A 709 22.60 11.80 10.07
N MET A 710 22.63 10.47 10.01
CA MET A 710 23.56 9.68 10.82
C MET A 710 25.00 9.84 10.34
N GLY A 711 25.24 9.88 9.03
CA GLY A 711 26.55 10.20 8.47
C GLY A 711 27.12 11.51 9.03
N ILE A 712 26.36 12.58 8.93
CA ILE A 712 26.78 13.91 9.43
C ILE A 712 26.97 13.92 10.96
N LEU A 713 26.01 13.34 11.73
CA LEU A 713 26.02 13.47 13.21
C LEU A 713 26.96 12.51 13.93
N TYR A 714 27.39 11.44 13.30
CA TYR A 714 28.36 10.47 13.87
C TYR A 714 29.77 10.60 13.26
N GLY A 715 30.04 11.67 12.50
CA GLY A 715 31.30 11.99 11.87
C GLY A 715 31.27 11.64 10.38
N GLY A 716 31.43 12.64 9.50
CA GLY A 716 31.51 12.43 8.06
C GLY A 716 32.76 11.66 7.66
N GLY A 717 32.73 10.97 6.51
CA GLY A 717 33.87 10.23 5.97
C GLY A 717 34.14 8.90 6.69
N ASP A 718 35.35 8.46 6.65
CA ASP A 718 35.88 7.12 6.99
C ASP A 718 35.53 6.55 8.39
N GLY A 719 34.95 7.35 9.27
CA GLY A 719 34.68 7.01 10.67
C GLY A 719 33.26 6.65 10.99
N VAL A 720 32.29 6.81 10.08
CA VAL A 720 30.82 6.68 10.37
C VAL A 720 30.46 5.28 10.90
N TYR A 721 30.95 4.23 10.26
CA TYR A 721 30.64 2.84 10.64
C TYR A 721 31.28 2.48 11.99
N SER A 722 32.53 2.89 12.25
CA SER A 722 33.20 2.65 13.50
C SER A 722 32.56 3.43 14.66
N ASN A 723 32.18 4.67 14.41
CA ASN A 723 31.51 5.53 15.39
C ASN A 723 30.07 5.03 15.70
N LEU A 724 29.35 4.56 14.72
CA LEU A 724 28.06 3.90 14.93
C LEU A 724 28.20 2.60 15.72
N ALA A 725 29.20 1.77 15.40
CA ALA A 725 29.49 0.54 16.14
C ALA A 725 29.87 0.82 17.61
N ALA A 726 30.54 1.94 17.88
CA ALA A 726 30.87 2.38 19.23
C ALA A 726 29.66 2.97 19.98
N ALA A 727 28.78 3.68 19.30
CA ALA A 727 27.61 4.33 19.89
C ALA A 727 26.46 3.36 20.17
N PHE A 728 26.27 2.34 19.33
CA PHE A 728 25.17 1.39 19.44
C PHE A 728 25.63 0.00 19.89
N THR A 729 25.00 -0.54 20.92
CA THR A 729 25.10 -1.98 21.16
C THR A 729 24.29 -2.73 20.08
N GLY A 730 24.66 -3.98 19.75
CA GLY A 730 23.90 -4.76 18.75
C GLY A 730 22.39 -4.84 19.03
N VAL A 731 22.02 -4.88 20.33
CA VAL A 731 20.61 -4.89 20.75
C VAL A 731 19.95 -3.51 20.53
N ALA A 732 20.65 -2.42 20.84
CA ALA A 732 20.15 -1.06 20.62
C ALA A 732 20.01 -0.75 19.13
N GLY A 733 20.98 -1.15 18.30
CA GLY A 733 20.91 -1.01 16.85
C GLY A 733 19.74 -1.78 16.23
N MET A 734 19.48 -3.02 16.69
CA MET A 734 18.32 -3.78 16.29
C MET A 734 17.00 -3.09 16.71
N SER A 735 16.96 -2.52 17.92
CA SER A 735 15.79 -1.77 18.40
C SER A 735 15.55 -0.50 17.58
N PHE A 736 16.61 0.23 17.21
CA PHE A 736 16.55 1.41 16.35
C PHE A 736 16.03 1.05 14.95
N LEU A 737 16.55 -0.02 14.35
CA LEU A 737 16.12 -0.54 13.07
C LEU A 737 14.61 -0.88 13.13
N ILE A 738 14.16 -1.63 14.12
CA ILE A 738 12.75 -2.04 14.28
C ILE A 738 11.83 -0.84 14.46
N PHE A 739 12.23 0.13 15.28
CA PHE A 739 11.44 1.34 15.48
C PHE A 739 11.25 2.10 14.15
N ASN A 740 12.33 2.40 13.44
CA ASN A 740 12.28 3.15 12.19
C ASN A 740 11.61 2.38 11.04
N LEU A 741 11.64 1.04 11.10
CA LEU A 741 10.92 0.18 10.17
C LEU A 741 9.41 0.27 10.36
N LEU A 742 8.92 0.20 11.60
CA LEU A 742 7.50 0.05 11.93
C LEU A 742 6.81 1.37 12.32
N CYS A 743 7.54 2.43 12.64
CA CYS A 743 6.95 3.72 12.99
C CYS A 743 6.23 4.38 11.79
N ALA A 744 5.62 5.54 12.05
CA ALA A 744 4.95 6.31 11.01
C ALA A 744 5.84 6.47 9.75
N PRO A 745 5.27 6.33 8.55
CA PRO A 745 6.02 6.45 7.31
C PRO A 745 6.41 7.90 7.02
N CYS A 746 7.10 8.15 5.91
CA CYS A 746 7.46 9.50 5.46
C CYS A 746 6.24 10.42 5.29
N PHE A 747 6.44 11.73 5.36
CA PHE A 747 5.35 12.72 5.28
C PHE A 747 4.50 12.58 4.02
N ALA A 748 5.10 12.19 2.89
CA ALA A 748 4.35 11.94 1.66
C ALA A 748 3.36 10.77 1.82
N ALA A 749 3.77 9.69 2.47
CA ALA A 749 2.90 8.56 2.78
C ALA A 749 1.85 8.92 3.85
N MET A 750 2.22 9.72 4.88
CA MET A 750 1.23 10.26 5.83
C MET A 750 0.17 11.11 5.13
N GLY A 751 0.56 11.91 4.13
CA GLY A 751 -0.37 12.65 3.27
C GLY A 751 -1.32 11.73 2.49
N ALA A 752 -0.84 10.57 2.03
CA ALA A 752 -1.68 9.55 1.41
C ALA A 752 -2.64 8.91 2.43
N ILE A 753 -2.17 8.55 3.64
CA ILE A 753 -3.01 8.05 4.73
C ILE A 753 -4.13 9.04 5.07
N LYS A 754 -3.80 10.34 5.23
CA LYS A 754 -4.79 11.38 5.51
C LYS A 754 -5.89 11.45 4.46
N ARG A 755 -5.52 11.29 3.19
CA ARG A 755 -6.48 11.32 2.09
C ARG A 755 -7.34 10.08 2.04
N GLU A 756 -6.76 8.89 2.17
CA GLU A 756 -7.49 7.62 2.07
C GLU A 756 -8.36 7.36 3.31
N MET A 757 -7.97 7.86 4.48
CA MET A 757 -8.79 7.82 5.70
C MET A 757 -9.99 8.77 5.63
N ASN A 758 -9.91 9.85 4.85
CA ASN A 758 -10.92 10.91 4.70
C ASN A 758 -11.53 11.42 6.04
N ASN A 759 -10.78 11.28 7.13
CA ASN A 759 -11.20 11.68 8.47
C ASN A 759 -9.98 11.95 9.34
N THR A 760 -9.91 13.16 9.93
CA THR A 760 -8.76 13.59 10.73
C THR A 760 -8.57 12.76 12.00
N LYS A 761 -9.65 12.26 12.61
CA LYS A 761 -9.54 11.39 13.81
C LYS A 761 -8.90 10.05 13.46
N TRP A 762 -9.31 9.46 12.35
CA TRP A 762 -8.74 8.19 11.86
C TRP A 762 -7.29 8.35 11.40
N PHE A 763 -6.94 9.49 10.81
CA PHE A 763 -5.56 9.80 10.46
C PHE A 763 -4.66 9.79 11.71
N TRP A 764 -4.99 10.59 12.74
CA TRP A 764 -4.18 10.63 13.95
C TRP A 764 -4.17 9.31 14.71
N PHE A 765 -5.27 8.56 14.66
CA PHE A 765 -5.32 7.21 15.22
C PHE A 765 -4.35 6.27 14.50
N ALA A 766 -4.29 6.30 13.15
CA ALA A 766 -3.38 5.49 12.36
C ALA A 766 -1.91 5.80 12.71
N ILE A 767 -1.52 7.08 12.67
CA ILE A 767 -0.15 7.50 13.01
C ILE A 767 0.21 7.14 14.46
N GLY A 768 -0.70 7.40 15.41
CA GLY A 768 -0.49 7.03 16.81
C GLY A 768 -0.36 5.50 17.02
N TYR A 769 -1.13 4.72 16.26
CA TYR A 769 -1.06 3.27 16.30
C TYR A 769 0.28 2.75 15.73
N GLU A 770 0.72 3.25 14.57
CA GLU A 770 1.98 2.86 13.95
C GLU A 770 3.17 3.19 14.87
N CYS A 771 3.26 4.43 15.38
CA CYS A 771 4.31 4.83 16.32
C CYS A 771 4.26 4.03 17.64
N GLY A 772 3.06 3.84 18.21
CA GLY A 772 2.89 3.09 19.46
C GLY A 772 3.24 1.61 19.31
N PHE A 773 2.85 0.99 18.20
CA PHE A 773 3.19 -0.40 17.90
C PHE A 773 4.70 -0.57 17.70
N ALA A 774 5.33 0.32 16.92
CA ALA A 774 6.78 0.34 16.72
C ALA A 774 7.53 0.48 18.05
N TYR A 775 7.10 1.41 18.90
CA TYR A 775 7.70 1.62 20.21
C TYR A 775 7.61 0.39 21.11
N VAL A 776 6.44 -0.26 21.16
CA VAL A 776 6.23 -1.48 21.96
C VAL A 776 7.14 -2.61 21.50
N ILE A 777 7.23 -2.86 20.19
CA ILE A 777 8.08 -3.94 19.66
C ILE A 777 9.55 -3.63 19.90
N ALA A 778 10.01 -2.42 19.62
CA ALA A 778 11.39 -2.00 19.83
C ALA A 778 11.78 -2.08 21.32
N LEU A 779 10.89 -1.66 22.23
CA LEU A 779 11.10 -1.78 23.69
C LEU A 779 11.25 -3.25 24.10
N ILE A 780 10.37 -4.12 23.63
CA ILE A 780 10.43 -5.56 23.93
C ILE A 780 11.76 -6.14 23.46
N VAL A 781 12.17 -5.84 22.24
CA VAL A 781 13.42 -6.36 21.66
C VAL A 781 14.63 -5.86 22.43
N ASN A 782 14.68 -4.56 22.76
CA ASN A 782 15.79 -4.01 23.53
C ASN A 782 15.88 -4.63 24.93
N GLN A 783 14.78 -4.67 25.66
CA GLN A 783 14.80 -5.14 27.05
C GLN A 783 15.06 -6.66 27.18
N LEU A 784 14.47 -7.45 26.28
CA LEU A 784 14.75 -8.89 26.23
C LEU A 784 16.16 -9.16 25.71
N GLY A 785 16.62 -8.44 24.69
CA GLY A 785 17.97 -8.58 24.16
C GLY A 785 19.02 -8.30 25.25
N ASN A 786 18.90 -7.20 25.97
CA ASN A 786 19.79 -6.85 27.08
C ASN A 786 19.72 -7.86 28.24
N LEU A 787 18.57 -8.49 28.47
CA LEU A 787 18.43 -9.56 29.45
C LEU A 787 19.22 -10.81 29.01
N PHE A 788 19.14 -11.21 27.74
CA PHE A 788 19.81 -12.40 27.21
C PHE A 788 21.31 -12.19 27.02
N THR A 789 21.76 -10.97 26.70
CA THR A 789 23.20 -10.65 26.58
C THR A 789 23.86 -10.29 27.89
N GLY A 790 23.09 -10.24 28.99
CA GLY A 790 23.61 -9.89 30.32
C GLY A 790 23.97 -8.40 30.51
N GLN A 791 23.60 -7.55 29.54
CA GLN A 791 23.94 -6.11 29.54
C GLN A 791 22.90 -5.24 30.26
N LEU A 792 21.91 -5.83 30.91
CA LEU A 792 20.80 -5.12 31.55
C LEU A 792 21.22 -4.07 32.57
N MET A 793 22.33 -4.29 33.28
CA MET A 793 22.84 -3.41 34.32
C MET A 793 23.98 -2.46 33.84
N THR A 794 24.57 -2.76 32.71
CA THR A 794 25.73 -2.02 32.15
C THR A 794 25.31 -1.03 31.06
N ALA A 795 24.19 -1.28 30.35
CA ALA A 795 23.68 -0.40 29.31
C ALA A 795 22.81 0.71 29.93
N GLY A 796 23.39 1.91 30.13
CA GLY A 796 22.65 3.09 30.61
C GLY A 796 22.27 3.06 32.09
N ASN A 797 21.10 3.61 32.43
CA ASN A 797 20.66 3.77 33.83
C ASN A 797 19.95 2.48 34.30
N GLY A 798 20.62 1.64 35.10
CA GLY A 798 20.15 0.32 35.53
C GLY A 798 18.73 0.30 36.14
N VAL A 799 18.32 1.38 36.87
CA VAL A 799 16.98 1.49 37.43
C VAL A 799 15.93 1.68 36.33
N VAL A 800 16.22 2.50 35.34
CA VAL A 800 15.34 2.71 34.17
C VAL A 800 15.17 1.41 33.40
N ASN A 801 16.25 0.64 33.22
CA ASN A 801 16.22 -0.64 32.50
C ASN A 801 15.37 -1.69 33.23
N ILE A 802 15.45 -1.79 34.58
CA ILE A 802 14.62 -2.71 35.36
C ILE A 802 13.13 -2.36 35.23
N ILE A 803 12.79 -1.07 35.34
CA ILE A 803 11.39 -0.62 35.18
C ILE A 803 10.92 -0.91 33.75
N SER A 804 11.72 -0.60 32.75
CA SER A 804 11.41 -0.86 31.34
C SER A 804 11.26 -2.35 31.04
N LEU A 805 12.05 -3.22 31.67
CA LEU A 805 11.93 -4.67 31.56
C LEU A 805 10.58 -5.17 32.13
N ILE A 806 10.18 -4.66 33.30
CA ILE A 806 8.86 -4.99 33.89
C ILE A 806 7.73 -4.55 32.93
N VAL A 807 7.85 -3.35 32.38
CA VAL A 807 6.88 -2.82 31.39
C VAL A 807 6.88 -3.69 30.13
N ALA A 808 8.04 -4.12 29.64
CA ALA A 808 8.15 -5.00 28.46
C ALA A 808 7.45 -6.35 28.72
N PHE A 809 7.66 -6.99 29.88
CA PHE A 809 6.94 -8.21 30.23
C PHE A 809 5.43 -7.99 30.34
N ALA A 810 4.98 -6.88 30.92
CA ALA A 810 3.56 -6.53 30.99
C ALA A 810 2.96 -6.37 29.59
N LEU A 811 3.70 -5.71 28.66
CA LEU A 811 3.28 -5.51 27.27
C LEU A 811 3.27 -6.84 26.50
N ILE A 812 4.23 -7.75 26.72
CA ILE A 812 4.22 -9.09 26.12
C ILE A 812 2.98 -9.85 26.59
N ILE A 813 2.68 -9.85 27.89
CA ILE A 813 1.49 -10.50 28.42
C ILE A 813 0.23 -9.88 27.83
N ALA A 814 0.17 -8.55 27.72
CA ALA A 814 -0.94 -7.85 27.09
C ALA A 814 -1.08 -8.20 25.60
N MET A 815 0.00 -8.27 24.86
CA MET A 815 0.00 -8.69 23.44
C MET A 815 -0.46 -10.15 23.29
N ILE A 816 0.09 -11.06 24.11
CA ILE A 816 -0.34 -12.47 24.10
C ILE A 816 -1.83 -12.55 24.47
N TYR A 817 -2.27 -11.83 25.50
CA TYR A 817 -3.69 -11.76 25.84
C TYR A 817 -4.56 -11.28 24.70
N LEU A 818 -4.14 -10.21 23.98
CA LEU A 818 -4.86 -9.69 22.81
C LEU A 818 -4.85 -10.68 21.64
N LEU A 819 -3.76 -11.43 21.45
CA LEU A 819 -3.66 -12.45 20.40
C LEU A 819 -4.46 -13.72 20.73
N VAL A 820 -4.48 -14.15 22.00
CA VAL A 820 -5.15 -15.39 22.43
C VAL A 820 -6.60 -15.16 22.84
N ARG A 821 -6.94 -13.91 23.28
CA ARG A 821 -8.31 -13.57 23.65
C ARG A 821 -9.25 -14.07 22.56
N PRO A 822 -10.24 -14.94 22.92
CA PRO A 822 -11.21 -15.37 21.96
C PRO A 822 -11.89 -14.13 21.39
N TYR A 823 -11.96 -14.06 20.09
CA TYR A 823 -12.83 -13.13 19.39
C TYR A 823 -14.23 -13.38 19.97
N LYS A 824 -14.86 -12.38 20.58
CA LYS A 824 -16.29 -12.48 20.83
C LYS A 824 -16.90 -12.42 19.45
N GLU A 825 -17.20 -13.59 18.90
CA GLU A 825 -17.93 -13.72 17.66
C GLU A 825 -19.17 -12.86 17.83
N SER A 826 -19.20 -11.71 17.19
CA SER A 826 -20.39 -10.88 17.01
C SER A 826 -21.46 -11.66 16.24
N ASN A 827 -21.13 -12.83 15.78
CA ASN A 827 -21.85 -13.66 14.84
C ASN A 827 -22.65 -14.78 15.49
N LYS A 828 -22.63 -14.94 16.82
CA LYS A 828 -23.56 -15.88 17.46
C LYS A 828 -24.88 -15.19 17.81
N LEU A 829 -25.96 -15.81 17.37
CA LEU A 829 -27.32 -15.41 17.74
C LEU A 829 -27.44 -15.37 19.29
N GLY A 830 -27.66 -14.21 19.88
CA GLY A 830 -27.76 -14.04 21.35
C GLY A 830 -26.62 -13.30 22.02
N VAL A 831 -25.53 -12.97 21.33
CA VAL A 831 -24.49 -12.09 21.86
C VAL A 831 -24.86 -10.64 21.55
N LYS A 832 -25.48 -9.95 22.53
CA LYS A 832 -25.62 -8.48 22.43
C LYS A 832 -24.23 -7.86 22.39
N VAL A 833 -23.81 -7.37 21.23
CA VAL A 833 -22.72 -6.41 21.14
C VAL A 833 -23.22 -5.12 21.80
N LYS A 834 -22.86 -4.91 23.05
CA LYS A 834 -23.06 -3.58 23.65
C LYS A 834 -22.23 -2.58 22.84
N ALA A 835 -22.93 -1.70 22.14
CA ALA A 835 -22.37 -0.58 21.38
C ALA A 835 -21.41 0.27 22.22
#